data_3989bf44bf37c25a579ab93b7990ca52
#
_entry.id   3989bf44bf37c25a579ab93b7990ca52
#
_cell.length_a   1.000
_cell.length_b   1.000
_cell.length_c   1.000
_cell.angle_alpha   90.00
_cell.angle_beta   90.00
_cell.angle_gamma   90.00
#
_symmetry.space_group_name_H-M   'P 1'
#
loop_
_entity.id
_entity.type
_entity.pdbx_description
1 polymer ?
#
loop_
_entity_poly.entity_id
_entity_poly.type
_entity_poly.pdbx_seq_one_letter_code
_entity_poly.pdbx_strand_id
1 'polypeptide(L)'
;MGEYTIDLLQEIQKANDQYYNTGSSDYTDEEYDSMVKLYKEMTGKDPSSLTAPTAGKKLVDVSHTFPTLVGTLSKAFTIEEVYTWLDDIYEKLGLAPTAELDIALSEKYDGNSVVLSFNSDYTLHNALTRGAEGKGLDLTDFFKDRKLIQPHIDIPEGHLLGVKCEAIITYEDFEKIMEVTGKSYANPRNMVAGILNSNDGYKLKEYISLVPLTLQFYPDYPLDRLDTLENLTESNFMTKSVPLNLTVYPGTLAELKELLYEAYQEAQATRSSLPYMIDGLVLEVVDMTYREKLGRLNDRNKFDIALKFPYMTKRTKMVDIEWYTEGNTGRYTPVAVVEPVVFNGAVCDHISLANYDRFSKLQLRKGQDVIIEYRSDVLAYLTPASATPEEEMGEVFKAPTTCISCSSHLELNETGSFLSCINPECEFNKIGYLTNWLTKTGVKGIKSGQIAKLMESDLPLDSIADLYKTDIDSLTQVPGFKEKAAQNFYQAIHAKKKLFDYEVLGSLSFPNMGHRVFKEVFREYKLEDLLTWTKESISIRPDAASKLLNIKGWGALLVAAFETRFPQVAKDLLYILTHPDFEILSYKDSIVVDPDKQLHTIVFTGFRDADLQKQLEGLGHKVTSGVTVKTSYVVTKDPEGRSSKLKKAKELNIQIISPAEVLNLISTNIL
;
A
#
# COMPACT_ATOMS: atom_id res chain seq x y z
N MET A 1 -2.58 -11.89 -15.88
CA MET A 1 -3.13 -10.69 -15.21
C MET A 1 -3.31 -10.87 -13.70
N GLY A 2 -3.70 -12.04 -13.18
CA GLY A 2 -3.89 -12.24 -11.72
C GLY A 2 -2.61 -12.29 -10.89
N GLU A 3 -1.54 -12.80 -11.42
CA GLU A 3 -0.27 -13.04 -10.72
C GLU A 3 0.52 -11.73 -10.54
N TYR A 4 0.64 -10.94 -11.56
CA TYR A 4 1.25 -9.61 -11.52
C TYR A 4 0.54 -8.65 -10.54
N THR A 5 -0.76 -8.80 -10.39
CA THR A 5 -1.54 -8.01 -9.43
C THR A 5 -1.32 -8.43 -7.97
N ILE A 6 -0.93 -9.67 -7.71
CA ILE A 6 -0.60 -10.16 -6.37
C ILE A 6 0.81 -9.71 -5.98
N ASP A 7 1.76 -9.82 -6.88
CA ASP A 7 3.14 -9.39 -6.67
C ASP A 7 3.19 -7.86 -6.49
N LEU A 8 2.47 -7.13 -7.34
CA LEU A 8 2.34 -5.69 -7.21
C LEU A 8 1.69 -5.28 -5.88
N LEU A 9 0.73 -6.06 -5.37
CA LEU A 9 0.14 -5.83 -4.06
C LEU A 9 1.14 -6.11 -2.93
N GLN A 10 1.97 -7.13 -3.07
CA GLN A 10 3.01 -7.46 -2.10
C GLN A 10 4.12 -6.41 -2.08
N GLU A 11 4.51 -5.90 -3.24
CA GLU A 11 5.46 -4.79 -3.37
C GLU A 11 4.89 -3.51 -2.73
N ILE A 12 3.62 -3.23 -2.94
CA ILE A 12 2.91 -2.11 -2.28
C ILE A 12 2.86 -2.33 -0.76
N GLN A 13 2.61 -3.55 -0.29
CA GLN A 13 2.63 -3.88 1.14
C GLN A 13 4.03 -3.77 1.73
N LYS A 14 5.05 -4.23 1.02
CA LYS A 14 6.46 -4.11 1.43
C LYS A 14 6.89 -2.65 1.49
N ALA A 15 6.55 -1.86 0.48
CA ALA A 15 6.80 -0.42 0.48
C ALA A 15 6.15 0.28 1.67
N ASN A 16 4.89 -0.06 1.96
CA ASN A 16 4.19 0.45 3.13
C ASN A 16 4.85 0.03 4.45
N ASP A 17 5.19 -1.26 4.57
CA ASP A 17 5.80 -1.79 5.79
C ASP A 17 7.18 -1.15 6.05
N GLN A 18 7.98 -0.98 5.01
CA GLN A 18 9.27 -0.31 5.09
C GLN A 18 9.11 1.18 5.41
N TYR A 19 8.22 1.88 4.72
CA TYR A 19 7.95 3.31 4.93
C TYR A 19 7.47 3.59 6.37
N TYR A 20 6.48 2.83 6.85
CA TYR A 20 5.88 3.07 8.17
C TYR A 20 6.66 2.45 9.33
N ASN A 21 7.43 1.38 9.14
CA ASN A 21 8.08 0.65 10.22
C ASN A 21 9.59 0.93 10.35
N THR A 22 10.28 1.35 9.28
CA THR A 22 11.74 1.56 9.33
C THR A 22 12.17 2.99 9.05
N GLY A 23 11.26 3.84 8.53
CA GLY A 23 11.57 5.20 8.10
C GLY A 23 12.46 5.27 6.86
N SER A 24 12.80 4.10 6.27
CA SER A 24 13.47 3.98 4.99
C SER A 24 12.74 2.93 4.18
N SER A 25 12.14 3.31 3.06
CA SER A 25 11.55 2.38 2.12
C SER A 25 12.57 2.08 1.01
N ASP A 26 12.65 0.82 0.56
CA ASP A 26 13.32 0.46 -0.70
C ASP A 26 12.53 1.01 -1.90
N TYR A 27 11.32 1.50 -1.65
CA TYR A 27 10.41 2.08 -2.62
C TYR A 27 10.14 3.54 -2.28
N THR A 28 9.89 4.28 -3.31
CA THR A 28 9.56 5.68 -3.24
C THR A 28 8.06 5.87 -3.26
N ASP A 29 7.58 7.03 -2.88
CA ASP A 29 6.17 7.33 -2.92
C ASP A 29 5.56 7.15 -4.31
N GLU A 30 6.36 7.24 -5.36
CA GLU A 30 5.88 7.12 -6.75
C GLU A 30 6.02 5.71 -7.30
N GLU A 31 6.99 4.92 -6.82
CA GLU A 31 6.91 3.47 -6.97
C GLU A 31 5.65 3.01 -6.31
N TYR A 32 5.48 3.47 -5.11
CA TYR A 32 4.27 3.19 -4.38
C TYR A 32 3.03 3.66 -5.14
N ASP A 33 2.98 4.93 -5.57
CA ASP A 33 1.84 5.46 -6.32
C ASP A 33 1.69 4.85 -7.71
N SER A 34 2.81 4.53 -8.39
CA SER A 34 2.79 3.82 -9.68
C SER A 34 2.37 2.37 -9.52
N MET A 35 2.84 1.69 -8.48
CA MET A 35 2.38 0.35 -8.11
C MET A 35 0.90 0.38 -7.74
N VAL A 36 0.46 1.37 -6.97
CA VAL A 36 -0.95 1.60 -6.61
C VAL A 36 -1.79 1.89 -7.84
N LYS A 37 -1.32 2.77 -8.75
CA LYS A 37 -2.00 3.10 -10.00
C LYS A 37 -2.10 1.89 -10.91
N LEU A 38 -1.00 1.19 -11.12
CA LEU A 38 -0.96 -0.03 -11.94
C LEU A 38 -1.83 -1.14 -11.35
N TYR A 39 -1.78 -1.30 -10.03
CA TYR A 39 -2.65 -2.23 -9.33
C TYR A 39 -4.13 -1.85 -9.46
N LYS A 40 -4.47 -0.55 -9.44
CA LYS A 40 -5.82 -0.04 -9.70
C LYS A 40 -6.26 -0.30 -11.14
N GLU A 41 -5.42 0.00 -12.12
CA GLU A 41 -5.72 -0.25 -13.54
C GLU A 41 -5.95 -1.74 -13.80
N MET A 42 -5.17 -2.61 -13.19
CA MET A 42 -5.27 -4.06 -13.36
C MET A 42 -6.41 -4.70 -12.56
N THR A 43 -6.74 -4.17 -11.39
CA THR A 43 -7.69 -4.80 -10.45
C THR A 43 -8.95 -4.01 -10.21
N GLY A 44 -8.97 -2.73 -10.58
CA GLY A 44 -10.00 -1.78 -10.18
C GLY A 44 -10.01 -1.48 -8.68
N LYS A 45 -8.93 -1.81 -7.94
CA LYS A 45 -8.85 -1.73 -6.48
C LYS A 45 -7.74 -0.80 -6.04
N ASP A 46 -7.96 -0.06 -4.94
CA ASP A 46 -6.95 0.75 -4.27
C ASP A 46 -6.23 -0.07 -3.20
N PRO A 47 -4.92 -0.33 -3.31
CA PRO A 47 -4.18 -1.07 -2.30
C PRO A 47 -3.65 -0.19 -1.15
N SER A 48 -3.84 1.13 -1.19
CA SER A 48 -3.30 2.07 -0.19
C SER A 48 -3.85 1.87 1.23
N SER A 49 -4.88 1.02 1.40
CA SER A 49 -5.46 0.66 2.70
C SER A 49 -4.74 -0.47 3.44
N LEU A 50 -3.65 -1.02 2.89
CA LEU A 50 -3.00 -2.23 3.40
C LEU A 50 -1.71 -1.93 4.19
N THR A 51 -1.72 -0.91 5.04
CA THR A 51 -0.57 -0.56 5.86
C THR A 51 -0.51 -1.35 7.17
N ALA A 52 0.68 -1.85 7.51
CA ALA A 52 0.91 -2.54 8.78
C ALA A 52 1.23 -1.53 9.91
N PRO A 53 0.72 -1.74 11.13
CA PRO A 53 1.02 -0.87 12.26
C PRO A 53 2.45 -1.06 12.78
N THR A 54 3.08 0.03 13.20
CA THR A 54 4.43 0.05 13.78
C THR A 54 4.45 -0.64 15.16
N ALA A 55 5.41 -1.50 15.40
CA ALA A 55 5.57 -2.17 16.69
C ALA A 55 5.89 -1.16 17.81
N GLY A 56 5.05 -1.13 18.84
CA GLY A 56 5.31 -0.40 20.09
C GLY A 56 4.61 0.94 20.29
N LYS A 57 4.01 1.55 19.26
CA LYS A 57 3.19 2.77 19.41
C LYS A 57 1.69 2.46 19.38
N LYS A 58 0.91 3.21 20.16
CA LYS A 58 -0.54 3.04 20.23
C LYS A 58 -1.20 3.58 18.97
N LEU A 59 -1.97 2.75 18.28
CA LEU A 59 -2.85 3.19 17.22
C LEU A 59 -4.15 3.72 17.80
N VAL A 60 -4.59 4.88 17.34
CA VAL A 60 -5.82 5.55 17.76
C VAL A 60 -6.70 5.77 16.52
N ASP A 61 -8.01 5.58 16.68
CA ASP A 61 -8.97 5.87 15.64
C ASP A 61 -9.18 7.39 15.53
N VAL A 62 -8.84 7.94 14.36
CA VAL A 62 -8.95 9.37 14.05
C VAL A 62 -10.13 9.69 13.14
N SER A 63 -10.69 8.68 12.47
CA SER A 63 -11.72 8.87 11.45
C SER A 63 -13.04 9.40 12.01
N HIS A 64 -13.35 9.07 13.26
CA HIS A 64 -14.59 9.49 13.91
C HIS A 64 -14.54 10.91 14.45
N THR A 65 -13.37 11.39 14.86
CA THR A 65 -13.22 12.74 15.42
C THR A 65 -13.15 13.80 14.30
N PHE A 66 -12.31 13.58 13.29
CA PHE A 66 -12.10 14.54 12.20
C PHE A 66 -12.13 13.85 10.83
N PRO A 67 -13.29 13.41 10.35
CA PRO A 67 -13.38 12.58 9.14
C PRO A 67 -12.93 13.30 7.85
N THR A 68 -13.03 14.62 7.78
CA THR A 68 -12.59 15.39 6.62
C THR A 68 -11.09 15.66 6.59
N LEU A 69 -10.43 15.66 7.77
CA LEU A 69 -9.00 15.93 7.87
C LEU A 69 -8.12 14.75 7.46
N VAL A 70 -8.61 13.52 7.57
CA VAL A 70 -7.84 12.30 7.27
C VAL A 70 -8.00 11.78 5.84
N GLY A 71 -8.77 12.46 4.99
CA GLY A 71 -9.01 12.05 3.59
C GLY A 71 -7.77 12.08 2.71
N THR A 72 -7.81 11.26 1.63
CA THR A 72 -6.78 11.25 0.57
C THR A 72 -7.18 12.20 -0.55
N LEU A 73 -6.23 13.01 -1.06
CA LEU A 73 -6.45 13.82 -2.25
C LEU A 73 -6.58 12.93 -3.50
N SER A 74 -7.47 13.30 -4.42
CA SER A 74 -7.43 12.81 -5.78
C SER A 74 -6.17 13.33 -6.48
N LYS A 75 -5.62 12.59 -7.43
CA LYS A 75 -4.36 12.95 -8.08
C LYS A 75 -4.60 13.22 -9.57
N ALA A 76 -4.02 14.29 -10.07
CA ALA A 76 -3.83 14.61 -11.47
C ALA A 76 -2.33 14.64 -11.77
N PHE A 77 -1.93 14.12 -12.92
CA PHE A 77 -0.54 14.09 -13.38
C PHE A 77 -0.32 15.00 -14.59
N THR A 78 -1.40 15.52 -15.15
CA THR A 78 -1.37 16.51 -16.23
C THR A 78 -2.38 17.61 -15.96
N ILE A 79 -2.16 18.76 -16.58
CA ILE A 79 -3.09 19.89 -16.44
C ILE A 79 -4.45 19.59 -17.11
N GLU A 80 -4.48 18.75 -18.13
CA GLU A 80 -5.71 18.31 -18.79
C GLU A 80 -6.61 17.49 -17.84
N GLU A 81 -6.02 16.70 -16.93
CA GLU A 81 -6.77 16.01 -15.89
C GLU A 81 -7.40 16.99 -14.89
N VAL A 82 -6.74 18.12 -14.59
CA VAL A 82 -7.32 19.22 -13.80
C VAL A 82 -8.46 19.89 -14.56
N TYR A 83 -8.32 20.13 -15.88
CA TYR A 83 -9.39 20.67 -16.68
C TYR A 83 -10.63 19.76 -16.70
N THR A 84 -10.42 18.46 -16.78
CA THR A 84 -11.49 17.47 -16.67
C THR A 84 -12.16 17.52 -15.30
N TRP A 85 -11.40 17.70 -14.23
CA TRP A 85 -11.93 17.86 -12.87
C TRP A 85 -12.76 19.14 -12.73
N LEU A 86 -12.32 20.27 -13.31
CA LEU A 86 -13.10 21.51 -13.35
C LEU A 86 -14.40 21.34 -14.13
N ASP A 87 -14.35 20.72 -15.32
CA ASP A 87 -15.54 20.44 -16.13
C ASP A 87 -16.55 19.59 -15.35
N ASP A 88 -16.06 18.56 -14.64
CA ASP A 88 -16.85 17.69 -13.76
C ASP A 88 -17.50 18.48 -12.59
N ILE A 89 -16.82 19.47 -12.02
CA ILE A 89 -17.35 20.34 -10.96
C ILE A 89 -18.49 21.18 -11.50
N TYR A 90 -18.29 21.88 -12.63
CA TYR A 90 -19.33 22.71 -13.25
C TYR A 90 -20.56 21.87 -13.61
N GLU A 91 -20.37 20.68 -14.19
CA GLU A 91 -21.47 19.76 -14.50
C GLU A 91 -22.25 19.34 -13.24
N LYS A 92 -21.54 18.91 -12.19
CA LYS A 92 -22.18 18.42 -10.95
C LYS A 92 -22.90 19.49 -10.17
N LEU A 93 -22.39 20.72 -10.20
CA LEU A 93 -23.00 21.87 -9.55
C LEU A 93 -24.13 22.49 -10.39
N GLY A 94 -24.25 22.12 -11.68
CA GLY A 94 -25.17 22.69 -12.63
C GLY A 94 -24.82 24.14 -12.99
N LEU A 95 -23.55 24.52 -12.95
CA LEU A 95 -23.06 25.85 -13.29
C LEU A 95 -22.91 26.02 -14.79
N ALA A 96 -23.32 27.20 -15.30
CA ALA A 96 -22.97 27.57 -16.67
C ALA A 96 -21.44 27.80 -16.79
N PRO A 97 -20.81 27.54 -17.93
CA PRO A 97 -19.36 27.80 -18.12
C PRO A 97 -18.94 29.25 -17.89
N THR A 98 -19.91 30.18 -17.94
CA THR A 98 -19.72 31.63 -17.67
C THR A 98 -19.98 32.03 -16.21
N ALA A 99 -20.36 31.07 -15.35
CA ALA A 99 -20.47 31.32 -13.92
C ALA A 99 -19.11 31.43 -13.28
N GLU A 100 -18.95 32.36 -12.36
CA GLU A 100 -17.71 32.49 -11.58
C GLU A 100 -17.64 31.41 -10.49
N LEU A 101 -16.43 30.90 -10.25
CA LEU A 101 -16.10 29.94 -9.21
C LEU A 101 -14.74 30.32 -8.62
N ASP A 102 -14.62 30.26 -7.31
CA ASP A 102 -13.37 30.49 -6.61
C ASP A 102 -12.63 29.16 -6.38
N ILE A 103 -11.41 29.07 -6.90
CA ILE A 103 -10.49 27.95 -6.69
C ILE A 103 -9.29 28.42 -5.88
N ALA A 104 -9.08 27.81 -4.72
CA ALA A 104 -7.85 28.02 -3.96
C ALA A 104 -6.78 27.05 -4.46
N LEU A 105 -5.57 27.58 -4.68
CA LEU A 105 -4.39 26.83 -5.08
C LEU A 105 -3.32 27.01 -4.02
N SER A 106 -2.80 25.90 -3.51
CA SER A 106 -1.71 25.88 -2.55
C SER A 106 -0.59 24.94 -2.98
N GLU A 107 0.59 25.12 -2.41
CA GLU A 107 1.70 24.20 -2.57
C GLU A 107 1.37 22.84 -1.96
N LYS A 108 1.75 21.76 -2.66
CA LYS A 108 1.68 20.42 -2.11
C LYS A 108 2.98 20.08 -1.41
N TYR A 109 3.01 20.34 -0.12
CA TYR A 109 4.19 20.06 0.72
C TYR A 109 4.47 18.57 0.78
N ASP A 110 5.75 18.22 0.74
CA ASP A 110 6.20 16.81 0.77
C ASP A 110 6.76 16.45 2.14
N GLY A 111 5.91 15.93 2.99
CA GLY A 111 6.21 15.57 4.37
C GLY A 111 5.34 14.41 4.88
N ASN A 112 4.96 14.48 6.14
CA ASN A 112 4.08 13.51 6.78
C ASN A 112 2.84 14.21 7.37
N SER A 113 1.66 13.71 7.01
CA SER A 113 0.42 14.28 7.52
C SER A 113 0.20 13.97 8.99
N VAL A 114 -0.05 15.03 9.77
CA VAL A 114 -0.35 14.97 11.21
C VAL A 114 -1.59 15.82 11.46
N VAL A 115 -2.53 15.28 12.24
CA VAL A 115 -3.69 16.02 12.75
C VAL A 115 -3.43 16.34 14.22
N LEU A 116 -3.41 17.63 14.55
CA LEU A 116 -3.35 18.12 15.91
C LEU A 116 -4.75 18.56 16.33
N SER A 117 -5.17 18.22 17.53
CA SER A 117 -6.41 18.77 18.11
C SER A 117 -6.12 19.58 19.36
N PHE A 118 -6.85 20.67 19.53
CA PHE A 118 -6.65 21.63 20.61
C PHE A 118 -7.95 21.82 21.39
N ASN A 119 -7.82 21.96 22.70
CA ASN A 119 -8.90 22.32 23.60
C ASN A 119 -9.23 23.83 23.48
N SER A 120 -10.33 24.27 24.12
CA SER A 120 -10.74 25.69 24.15
C SER A 120 -9.73 26.62 24.80
N ASP A 121 -8.81 26.12 25.62
CA ASP A 121 -7.68 26.85 26.21
C ASP A 121 -6.41 26.83 25.32
N TYR A 122 -6.51 26.37 24.08
CA TYR A 122 -5.44 26.21 23.10
C TYR A 122 -4.32 25.22 23.52
N THR A 123 -4.56 24.41 24.54
CA THR A 123 -3.65 23.30 24.87
C THR A 123 -3.87 22.13 23.91
N LEU A 124 -2.78 21.42 23.58
CA LEU A 124 -2.87 20.23 22.73
C LEU A 124 -3.66 19.13 23.43
N HIS A 125 -4.74 18.68 22.79
CA HIS A 125 -5.53 17.54 23.22
C HIS A 125 -4.90 16.23 22.73
N ASN A 126 -4.64 16.11 21.43
CA ASN A 126 -3.87 15.01 20.85
C ASN A 126 -3.18 15.40 19.54
N ALA A 127 -2.22 14.57 19.12
CA ALA A 127 -1.55 14.65 17.83
C ALA A 127 -1.48 13.26 17.21
N LEU A 128 -2.03 13.07 16.02
CA LEU A 128 -2.21 11.76 15.40
C LEU A 128 -1.73 11.78 13.95
N THR A 129 -1.00 10.75 13.52
CA THR A 129 -0.73 10.59 12.10
C THR A 129 -1.98 10.13 11.37
N ARG A 130 -2.02 10.33 10.06
CA ARG A 130 -3.13 9.87 9.24
C ARG A 130 -3.36 8.34 9.33
N GLY A 131 -2.28 7.53 9.32
CA GLY A 131 -2.34 6.07 9.33
C GLY A 131 -3.16 5.45 8.19
N ALA A 132 -3.46 4.15 8.34
CA ALA A 132 -4.33 3.40 7.44
C ALA A 132 -5.69 3.12 8.08
N GLU A 133 -6.74 3.01 7.27
CA GLU A 133 -8.11 2.68 7.73
C GLU A 133 -8.61 3.55 8.89
N GLY A 134 -8.20 4.84 8.92
CA GLY A 134 -8.57 5.77 9.97
C GLY A 134 -7.85 5.57 11.31
N LYS A 135 -6.81 4.73 11.38
CA LYS A 135 -6.00 4.53 12.59
C LYS A 135 -4.64 5.16 12.42
N GLY A 136 -4.34 6.19 13.19
CA GLY A 136 -3.06 6.90 13.20
C GLY A 136 -2.20 6.57 14.41
N LEU A 137 -0.89 6.82 14.31
CA LEU A 137 0.01 6.78 15.46
C LEU A 137 -0.27 7.95 16.40
N ASP A 138 -0.26 7.69 17.70
CA ASP A 138 -0.32 8.73 18.70
C ASP A 138 1.05 9.40 18.87
N LEU A 139 1.11 10.68 18.51
CA LEU A 139 2.28 11.56 18.63
C LEU A 139 2.05 12.68 19.65
N THR A 140 1.07 12.54 20.54
CA THR A 140 0.70 13.58 21.50
C THR A 140 1.88 14.02 22.36
N ASP A 141 2.64 13.06 22.91
CA ASP A 141 3.83 13.36 23.70
C ASP A 141 4.95 14.04 22.88
N PHE A 142 5.00 13.78 21.58
CA PHE A 142 5.98 14.40 20.68
C PHE A 142 5.70 15.89 20.48
N PHE A 143 4.42 16.28 20.40
CA PHE A 143 3.99 17.64 20.14
C PHE A 143 3.39 18.38 21.34
N LYS A 144 3.42 17.83 22.55
CA LYS A 144 2.72 18.35 23.75
C LYS A 144 3.05 19.79 24.16
N ASP A 145 4.24 20.26 23.77
CA ASP A 145 4.66 21.62 24.08
C ASP A 145 4.17 22.67 23.07
N ARG A 146 3.46 22.19 22.03
CA ARG A 146 2.97 23.08 20.97
C ARG A 146 1.59 23.64 21.34
N LYS A 147 1.44 24.94 21.08
CA LYS A 147 0.20 25.69 21.31
C LYS A 147 -0.17 26.47 20.05
N LEU A 148 -1.45 26.79 19.93
CA LEU A 148 -1.88 27.85 19.03
C LEU A 148 -1.35 29.17 19.54
N ILE A 149 -0.62 29.92 18.68
CA ILE A 149 -0.04 31.20 19.09
C ILE A 149 -1.02 32.35 18.86
N GLN A 150 -1.83 32.25 17.82
CA GLN A 150 -2.73 33.32 17.43
C GLN A 150 -4.16 32.83 17.32
N PRO A 151 -4.99 33.14 18.33
CA PRO A 151 -6.39 32.73 18.34
C PRO A 151 -7.25 33.75 17.56
N HIS A 152 -7.08 33.87 16.27
CA HIS A 152 -8.09 34.54 15.45
C HIS A 152 -9.36 33.69 15.29
N ILE A 153 -9.26 32.41 15.69
CA ILE A 153 -10.37 31.47 15.72
C ILE A 153 -10.62 31.08 17.16
N ASP A 154 -11.68 31.55 17.73
CA ASP A 154 -12.15 31.14 19.05
C ASP A 154 -12.62 29.68 19.01
N ILE A 155 -12.12 28.86 19.94
CA ILE A 155 -12.57 27.50 20.11
C ILE A 155 -13.74 27.50 21.10
N PRO A 156 -14.99 27.24 20.65
CA PRO A 156 -16.15 27.25 21.55
C PRO A 156 -15.98 26.24 22.69
N GLU A 157 -16.55 26.55 23.86
CA GLU A 157 -16.54 25.65 25.01
C GLU A 157 -17.16 24.30 24.64
N GLY A 158 -16.50 23.21 25.01
CA GLY A 158 -16.94 21.85 24.68
C GLY A 158 -16.57 21.38 23.26
N HIS A 159 -15.87 22.21 22.47
CA HIS A 159 -15.38 21.83 21.15
C HIS A 159 -13.86 21.60 21.16
N LEU A 160 -13.41 20.77 20.23
CA LEU A 160 -12.01 20.62 19.86
C LEU A 160 -11.79 21.28 18.49
N LEU A 161 -10.66 21.95 18.32
CA LEU A 161 -10.21 22.41 17.02
C LEU A 161 -9.18 21.41 16.46
N GLY A 162 -9.53 20.71 15.40
CA GLY A 162 -8.61 19.87 14.61
C GLY A 162 -7.88 20.71 13.57
N VAL A 163 -6.56 20.58 13.52
CA VAL A 163 -5.68 21.21 12.54
C VAL A 163 -4.95 20.13 11.79
N LYS A 164 -5.23 19.97 10.50
CA LYS A 164 -4.43 19.11 9.65
C LYS A 164 -3.18 19.87 9.24
N CYS A 165 -2.03 19.29 9.54
CA CYS A 165 -0.73 19.82 9.16
C CYS A 165 0.03 18.83 8.29
N GLU A 166 0.92 19.36 7.45
CA GLU A 166 2.02 18.59 6.90
C GLU A 166 3.27 18.87 7.73
N ALA A 167 3.84 17.83 8.35
CA ALA A 167 5.09 17.91 9.05
C ALA A 167 6.24 17.80 8.04
N ILE A 168 7.07 18.84 7.96
CA ILE A 168 8.18 18.94 7.01
C ILE A 168 9.49 19.27 7.71
N ILE A 169 10.59 19.12 7.00
CA ILE A 169 11.92 19.61 7.38
C ILE A 169 12.42 20.48 6.23
N THR A 170 12.92 21.68 6.54
CA THR A 170 13.57 22.56 5.56
C THR A 170 14.90 21.96 5.12
N TYR A 171 15.41 22.34 3.95
CA TYR A 171 16.74 21.89 3.49
C TYR A 171 17.85 22.28 4.47
N GLU A 172 17.75 23.46 5.08
CA GLU A 172 18.71 23.92 6.10
C GLU A 172 18.71 23.01 7.32
N ASP A 173 17.54 22.66 7.86
CA ASP A 173 17.42 21.77 9.00
C ASP A 173 17.78 20.32 8.65
N PHE A 174 17.53 19.89 7.41
CA PHE A 174 17.93 18.58 6.91
C PHE A 174 19.45 18.38 6.96
N GLU A 175 20.21 19.37 6.46
CA GLU A 175 21.67 19.34 6.51
C GLU A 175 22.18 19.37 7.96
N LYS A 176 21.63 20.23 8.82
CA LYS A 176 21.99 20.30 10.25
C LYS A 176 21.78 18.96 10.97
N ILE A 177 20.66 18.28 10.74
CA ILE A 177 20.38 16.98 11.38
C ILE A 177 21.37 15.93 10.93
N MET A 178 21.70 15.85 9.63
CA MET A 178 22.69 14.92 9.12
C MET A 178 24.08 15.17 9.74
N GLU A 179 24.47 16.43 9.87
CA GLU A 179 25.73 16.82 10.51
C GLU A 179 25.79 16.41 11.99
N VAL A 180 24.75 16.75 12.76
CA VAL A 180 24.70 16.49 14.22
C VAL A 180 24.55 15.00 14.54
N THR A 181 23.78 14.25 13.74
CA THR A 181 23.48 12.85 14.03
C THR A 181 24.42 11.86 13.36
N GLY A 182 25.16 12.27 12.33
CA GLY A 182 25.97 11.39 11.49
C GLY A 182 25.16 10.35 10.69
N LYS A 183 23.82 10.49 10.66
CA LYS A 183 22.93 9.61 9.91
C LYS A 183 22.70 10.17 8.52
N SER A 184 22.63 9.32 7.51
CA SER A 184 22.24 9.68 6.16
C SER A 184 20.78 9.36 5.91
N TYR A 185 20.06 10.28 5.25
CA TYR A 185 18.68 10.10 4.79
C TYR A 185 18.61 10.46 3.30
N ALA A 186 17.75 9.78 2.58
CA ALA A 186 17.63 10.00 1.14
C ALA A 186 17.08 11.39 0.79
N ASN A 187 16.14 11.91 1.59
CA ASN A 187 15.51 13.23 1.41
C ASN A 187 14.88 13.72 2.71
N PRO A 188 14.46 15.00 2.79
CA PRO A 188 13.79 15.58 3.96
C PRO A 188 12.54 14.82 4.40
N ARG A 189 11.70 14.33 3.49
CA ARG A 189 10.49 13.57 3.80
C ARG A 189 10.81 12.27 4.53
N ASN A 190 11.77 11.48 4.03
CA ASN A 190 12.19 10.24 4.69
C ASN A 190 12.77 10.51 6.09
N MET A 191 13.44 11.65 6.26
CA MET A 191 13.93 12.07 7.57
C MET A 191 12.77 12.38 8.52
N VAL A 192 11.73 13.11 8.07
CA VAL A 192 10.52 13.36 8.88
C VAL A 192 9.89 12.04 9.33
N ALA A 193 9.66 11.12 8.39
CA ALA A 193 9.08 9.82 8.70
C ALA A 193 9.94 9.06 9.73
N GLY A 194 11.25 9.04 9.55
CA GLY A 194 12.19 8.41 10.48
C GLY A 194 12.16 9.02 11.88
N ILE A 195 12.07 10.34 11.99
CA ILE A 195 11.99 11.06 13.27
C ILE A 195 10.66 10.78 13.97
N LEU A 196 9.53 10.90 13.27
CA LEU A 196 8.20 10.69 13.85
C LEU A 196 7.97 9.25 14.30
N ASN A 197 8.59 8.27 13.63
CA ASN A 197 8.47 6.85 13.95
C ASN A 197 9.49 6.36 15.00
N SER A 198 10.60 7.07 15.20
CA SER A 198 11.66 6.68 16.14
C SER A 198 11.29 7.00 17.59
N ASN A 199 11.68 6.12 18.52
CA ASN A 199 11.55 6.38 19.96
C ASN A 199 12.48 7.53 20.44
N ASP A 200 13.62 7.72 19.77
CA ASP A 200 14.57 8.80 20.06
C ASP A 200 14.29 10.08 19.26
N GLY A 201 13.31 10.05 18.35
CA GLY A 201 13.02 11.16 17.44
C GLY A 201 12.60 12.45 18.16
N TYR A 202 12.05 12.35 19.39
CA TYR A 202 11.67 13.52 20.17
C TYR A 202 12.84 14.48 20.43
N LYS A 203 14.10 14.01 20.40
CA LYS A 203 15.32 14.83 20.53
C LYS A 203 15.51 15.78 19.35
N LEU A 204 14.87 15.48 18.22
CA LEU A 204 14.95 16.24 16.98
C LEU A 204 13.66 16.99 16.68
N LYS A 205 12.70 17.01 17.60
CA LYS A 205 11.36 17.62 17.39
C LYS A 205 11.41 19.10 17.01
N GLU A 206 12.44 19.83 17.46
CA GLU A 206 12.61 21.25 17.19
C GLU A 206 12.90 21.57 15.71
N TYR A 207 13.36 20.57 14.95
CA TYR A 207 13.63 20.72 13.51
C TYR A 207 12.40 20.45 12.66
N ILE A 208 11.34 19.81 13.23
CA ILE A 208 10.09 19.58 12.50
C ILE A 208 9.31 20.88 12.40
N SER A 209 9.07 21.35 11.19
CA SER A 209 8.16 22.44 10.88
C SER A 209 6.77 21.90 10.53
N LEU A 210 5.73 22.60 10.90
CA LEU A 210 4.35 22.26 10.60
C LEU A 210 3.77 23.27 9.62
N VAL A 211 3.16 22.78 8.53
CA VAL A 211 2.38 23.61 7.62
C VAL A 211 0.90 23.31 7.87
N PRO A 212 0.13 24.25 8.43
CA PRO A 212 -1.28 24.04 8.65
C PRO A 212 -2.04 24.10 7.32
N LEU A 213 -2.78 23.03 6.98
CA LEU A 213 -3.44 22.89 5.69
C LEU A 213 -4.94 23.14 5.75
N THR A 214 -5.60 22.75 6.84
CA THR A 214 -7.03 22.94 7.04
C THR A 214 -7.43 22.76 8.49
N LEU A 215 -8.59 23.33 8.83
CA LEU A 215 -9.17 23.33 10.17
C LEU A 215 -10.54 22.65 10.16
N GLN A 216 -10.92 22.03 11.29
CA GLN A 216 -12.25 21.50 11.53
C GLN A 216 -12.56 21.49 13.02
N PHE A 217 -13.76 21.86 13.43
CA PHE A 217 -14.26 21.68 14.79
C PHE A 217 -14.89 20.30 15.00
N TYR A 218 -14.82 19.83 16.25
CA TYR A 218 -15.54 18.66 16.72
C TYR A 218 -16.14 18.90 18.12
N PRO A 219 -17.45 18.76 18.34
CA PRO A 219 -18.49 18.57 17.29
C PRO A 219 -18.45 19.63 16.19
N ASP A 220 -19.08 19.35 15.04
CA ASP A 220 -19.10 20.28 13.91
C ASP A 220 -19.61 21.66 14.33
N TYR A 221 -18.84 22.68 13.97
CA TYR A 221 -19.17 24.08 14.16
C TYR A 221 -18.87 24.82 12.87
N PRO A 222 -19.75 25.70 12.40
CA PRO A 222 -19.57 26.39 11.13
C PRO A 222 -18.27 27.22 11.12
N LEU A 223 -17.45 27.00 10.11
CA LEU A 223 -16.27 27.80 9.81
C LEU A 223 -16.40 28.32 8.38
N ASP A 224 -16.24 29.62 8.21
CA ASP A 224 -16.04 30.16 6.86
C ASP A 224 -14.70 29.70 6.31
N ARG A 225 -14.71 29.29 5.03
CA ARG A 225 -13.48 28.76 4.43
C ARG A 225 -12.47 29.87 4.11
N LEU A 226 -12.92 31.06 3.74
CA LEU A 226 -12.04 32.20 3.51
C LEU A 226 -11.35 32.62 4.82
N ASP A 227 -12.15 32.78 5.90
CA ASP A 227 -11.58 33.06 7.23
C ASP A 227 -10.57 31.98 7.65
N THR A 228 -10.86 30.72 7.35
CA THR A 228 -9.94 29.60 7.62
C THR A 228 -8.65 29.74 6.83
N LEU A 229 -8.72 30.04 5.52
CA LEU A 229 -7.56 30.21 4.67
C LEU A 229 -6.70 31.41 5.08
N GLU A 230 -7.32 32.54 5.43
CA GLU A 230 -6.64 33.72 5.93
C GLU A 230 -5.87 33.41 7.22
N ASN A 231 -6.49 32.71 8.18
CA ASN A 231 -5.81 32.28 9.41
C ASN A 231 -4.65 31.31 9.14
N LEU A 232 -4.76 30.43 8.14
CA LEU A 232 -3.71 29.47 7.80
C LEU A 232 -2.51 30.12 7.09
N THR A 233 -2.69 31.27 6.45
CA THR A 233 -1.61 32.00 5.78
C THR A 233 -0.76 32.84 6.74
N GLU A 234 -1.20 33.05 7.97
CA GLU A 234 -0.46 33.79 8.98
C GLU A 234 0.72 33.01 9.56
N SER A 235 1.88 33.66 9.67
CA SER A 235 3.14 33.02 10.09
C SER A 235 3.16 32.52 11.55
N ASN A 236 2.25 32.99 12.40
CA ASN A 236 2.24 32.75 13.84
C ASN A 236 1.12 31.82 14.30
N PHE A 237 0.55 31.01 13.41
CA PHE A 237 -0.57 30.11 13.76
C PHE A 237 -0.22 29.07 14.83
N MET A 238 0.99 28.53 14.79
CA MET A 238 1.51 27.60 15.79
C MET A 238 3.00 27.81 16.04
N THR A 239 3.49 27.36 17.19
CA THR A 239 4.94 27.34 17.46
C THR A 239 5.64 26.51 16.38
N LYS A 240 6.65 27.12 15.73
CA LYS A 240 7.38 26.55 14.60
C LYS A 240 6.44 26.02 13.50
N SER A 241 5.74 26.92 12.84
CA SER A 241 4.97 26.68 11.63
C SER A 241 5.61 27.37 10.43
N VAL A 242 5.36 26.82 9.26
CA VAL A 242 5.59 27.47 7.97
C VAL A 242 4.22 27.92 7.49
N PRO A 243 4.05 29.18 7.06
CA PRO A 243 2.78 29.66 6.53
C PRO A 243 2.35 28.82 5.32
N LEU A 244 1.05 28.60 5.19
CA LEU A 244 0.51 28.02 3.97
C LEU A 244 0.65 29.00 2.82
N ASN A 245 1.40 28.65 1.78
CA ASN A 245 1.44 29.41 0.55
C ASN A 245 0.20 29.08 -0.29
N LEU A 246 -0.72 30.04 -0.37
CA LEU A 246 -2.04 29.85 -0.97
C LEU A 246 -2.48 31.08 -1.73
N THR A 247 -3.07 30.89 -2.91
CA THR A 247 -3.70 31.93 -3.73
C THR A 247 -5.12 31.50 -4.13
N VAL A 248 -6.08 32.41 -4.03
CA VAL A 248 -7.44 32.18 -4.51
C VAL A 248 -7.58 32.80 -5.89
N TYR A 249 -8.05 32.00 -6.84
CA TYR A 249 -8.32 32.40 -8.23
C TYR A 249 -9.83 32.44 -8.47
N PRO A 250 -10.45 33.63 -8.57
CA PRO A 250 -11.83 33.76 -9.04
C PRO A 250 -11.87 33.74 -10.57
N GLY A 251 -12.89 33.15 -11.15
CA GLY A 251 -13.08 33.22 -12.60
C GLY A 251 -14.13 32.26 -13.15
N THR A 252 -14.45 32.47 -14.41
CA THR A 252 -15.24 31.55 -15.23
C THR A 252 -14.43 30.29 -15.56
N LEU A 253 -15.08 29.26 -16.04
CA LEU A 253 -14.41 28.01 -16.39
C LEU A 253 -13.20 28.19 -17.33
N ALA A 254 -13.32 29.09 -18.33
CA ALA A 254 -12.24 29.34 -19.28
C ALA A 254 -11.07 30.12 -18.62
N GLU A 255 -11.38 31.15 -17.86
CA GLU A 255 -10.39 31.95 -17.12
C GLU A 255 -9.66 31.11 -16.08
N LEU A 256 -10.36 30.27 -15.33
CA LEU A 256 -9.73 29.36 -14.36
C LEU A 256 -8.75 28.40 -15.04
N LYS A 257 -9.09 27.82 -16.20
CA LYS A 257 -8.17 26.94 -16.93
C LYS A 257 -6.88 27.66 -17.33
N GLU A 258 -6.96 28.94 -17.73
CA GLU A 258 -5.81 29.76 -18.10
C GLU A 258 -4.97 30.14 -16.87
N LEU A 259 -5.61 30.71 -15.84
CA LEU A 259 -4.96 31.14 -14.60
C LEU A 259 -4.24 29.97 -13.88
N LEU A 260 -4.89 28.81 -13.80
CA LEU A 260 -4.29 27.63 -13.16
C LEU A 260 -3.14 27.04 -13.97
N TYR A 261 -3.17 27.16 -15.30
CA TYR A 261 -2.04 26.76 -16.14
C TYR A 261 -0.83 27.67 -15.89
N GLU A 262 -1.02 28.99 -15.88
CA GLU A 262 0.05 29.94 -15.60
C GLU A 262 0.65 29.72 -14.22
N ALA A 263 -0.18 29.58 -13.17
CA ALA A 263 0.26 29.31 -11.81
C ALA A 263 1.04 27.99 -11.70
N TYR A 264 0.62 26.94 -12.43
CA TYR A 264 1.34 25.67 -12.49
C TYR A 264 2.73 25.81 -13.13
N GLN A 265 2.85 26.55 -14.23
CA GLN A 265 4.13 26.80 -14.90
C GLN A 265 5.09 27.59 -13.98
N GLU A 266 4.59 28.62 -13.29
CA GLU A 266 5.37 29.41 -12.35
C GLU A 266 5.86 28.54 -11.18
N ALA A 267 4.97 27.77 -10.55
CA ALA A 267 5.33 26.89 -9.46
C ALA A 267 6.36 25.82 -9.87
N GLN A 268 6.24 25.28 -11.08
CA GLN A 268 7.21 24.33 -11.63
C GLN A 268 8.59 24.97 -11.85
N ALA A 269 8.64 26.22 -12.29
CA ALA A 269 9.89 26.93 -12.53
C ALA A 269 10.59 27.33 -11.20
N THR A 270 9.82 27.66 -10.17
CA THR A 270 10.33 28.20 -8.92
C THR A 270 10.55 27.15 -7.82
N ARG A 271 10.00 25.94 -7.94
CA ARG A 271 10.04 24.90 -6.89
C ARG A 271 11.45 24.60 -6.35
N SER A 272 12.48 24.68 -7.22
CA SER A 272 13.86 24.38 -6.82
C SER A 272 14.50 25.45 -5.94
N SER A 273 13.90 26.65 -5.85
CA SER A 273 14.35 27.75 -5.00
C SER A 273 13.66 27.80 -3.64
N LEU A 274 12.65 26.96 -3.42
CA LEU A 274 11.96 26.89 -2.14
C LEU A 274 12.85 26.28 -1.05
N PRO A 275 12.71 26.71 0.20
CA PRO A 275 13.51 26.18 1.31
C PRO A 275 13.05 24.78 1.78
N TYR A 276 12.02 24.20 1.18
CA TYR A 276 11.41 22.92 1.50
C TYR A 276 10.97 22.17 0.23
N MET A 277 10.63 20.89 0.38
CA MET A 277 10.16 20.08 -0.73
C MET A 277 8.67 20.27 -0.99
N ILE A 278 8.30 20.37 -2.27
CA ILE A 278 6.92 20.25 -2.76
C ILE A 278 6.89 19.26 -3.93
N ASP A 279 5.82 18.45 -4.03
CA ASP A 279 5.66 17.44 -5.09
C ASP A 279 4.53 17.78 -6.09
N GLY A 280 3.95 18.97 -5.95
CA GLY A 280 2.85 19.45 -6.81
C GLY A 280 2.13 20.62 -6.21
N LEU A 281 0.89 20.79 -6.63
CA LEU A 281 -0.05 21.80 -6.15
C LEU A 281 -1.34 21.12 -5.69
N VAL A 282 -2.05 21.75 -4.77
CA VAL A 282 -3.39 21.33 -4.34
C VAL A 282 -4.38 22.40 -4.77
N LEU A 283 -5.42 21.98 -5.47
CA LEU A 283 -6.53 22.82 -5.91
C LEU A 283 -7.77 22.43 -5.13
N GLU A 284 -8.53 23.42 -4.66
CA GLU A 284 -9.79 23.16 -3.94
C GLU A 284 -10.85 24.22 -4.24
N VAL A 285 -12.11 23.80 -4.30
CA VAL A 285 -13.25 24.71 -4.37
C VAL A 285 -13.38 25.46 -3.05
N VAL A 286 -13.53 26.78 -3.07
CA VAL A 286 -13.60 27.60 -1.84
C VAL A 286 -14.99 27.52 -1.20
N ASP A 287 -16.04 27.68 -1.97
CA ASP A 287 -17.42 27.77 -1.49
C ASP A 287 -17.89 26.48 -0.75
N MET A 288 -18.23 26.64 0.53
CA MET A 288 -18.64 25.53 1.39
C MET A 288 -19.93 24.87 0.94
N THR A 289 -20.88 25.62 0.38
CA THR A 289 -22.14 25.09 -0.16
C THR A 289 -21.89 24.18 -1.36
N TYR A 290 -20.91 24.57 -2.18
CA TYR A 290 -20.48 23.74 -3.33
C TYR A 290 -19.73 22.51 -2.87
N ARG A 291 -18.87 22.61 -1.83
CA ARG A 291 -18.20 21.44 -1.23
C ARG A 291 -19.18 20.41 -0.70
N GLU A 292 -20.23 20.86 0.00
CA GLU A 292 -21.28 19.97 0.51
C GLU A 292 -22.01 19.24 -0.63
N LYS A 293 -22.37 19.96 -1.70
CA LYS A 293 -23.02 19.38 -2.89
C LYS A 293 -22.11 18.38 -3.61
N LEU A 294 -20.84 18.69 -3.76
CA LEU A 294 -19.85 17.80 -4.39
C LEU A 294 -19.59 16.55 -3.55
N GLY A 295 -19.54 16.71 -2.23
CA GLY A 295 -19.40 15.64 -1.27
C GLY A 295 -18.09 14.85 -1.38
N ARG A 296 -18.14 13.59 -0.91
CA ARG A 296 -16.99 12.69 -0.86
C ARG A 296 -17.29 11.37 -1.58
N LEU A 297 -16.23 10.72 -2.04
CA LEU A 297 -16.29 9.36 -2.55
C LEU A 297 -15.22 8.53 -1.80
N ASN A 298 -15.67 7.61 -0.94
CA ASN A 298 -14.81 6.88 0.00
C ASN A 298 -14.08 7.84 0.96
N ASP A 299 -12.73 7.79 0.96
CA ASP A 299 -11.84 8.66 1.73
C ASP A 299 -11.40 9.94 0.99
N ARG A 300 -11.94 10.19 -0.23
CA ARG A 300 -11.55 11.32 -1.09
C ARG A 300 -12.66 12.35 -1.20
N ASN A 301 -12.27 13.60 -1.05
CA ASN A 301 -13.16 14.70 -1.38
C ASN A 301 -13.29 14.83 -2.91
N LYS A 302 -14.43 15.29 -3.40
CA LYS A 302 -14.64 15.59 -4.81
C LYS A 302 -14.33 17.04 -5.15
N PHE A 303 -14.19 17.87 -4.13
CA PHE A 303 -13.95 19.31 -4.23
C PHE A 303 -12.46 19.70 -4.16
N ASP A 304 -11.55 18.73 -4.02
CA ASP A 304 -10.11 18.96 -4.04
C ASP A 304 -9.37 17.95 -4.94
N ILE A 305 -8.25 18.39 -5.49
CA ILE A 305 -7.37 17.56 -6.32
C ILE A 305 -5.90 18.02 -6.17
N ALA A 306 -4.98 17.06 -6.20
CA ALA A 306 -3.56 17.34 -6.24
C ALA A 306 -3.03 17.20 -7.67
N LEU A 307 -2.45 18.28 -8.23
CA LEU A 307 -1.72 18.26 -9.49
C LEU A 307 -0.24 18.05 -9.20
N LYS A 308 0.30 16.91 -9.60
CA LYS A 308 1.71 16.58 -9.40
C LYS A 308 2.60 17.19 -10.48
N PHE A 309 3.83 17.54 -10.11
CA PHE A 309 4.82 18.00 -11.09
C PHE A 309 5.31 16.82 -11.97
N PRO A 310 5.74 17.12 -13.21
CA PRO A 310 6.30 16.11 -14.06
C PRO A 310 7.60 15.56 -13.50
N TYR A 311 7.85 14.31 -13.84
CA TYR A 311 9.02 13.57 -13.39
C TYR A 311 10.33 14.20 -13.87
N MET A 312 11.36 14.12 -13.04
CA MET A 312 12.71 14.48 -13.49
C MET A 312 13.25 13.36 -14.39
N THR A 313 13.87 13.75 -15.48
CA THR A 313 14.51 12.81 -16.40
C THR A 313 15.99 13.10 -16.54
N LYS A 314 16.81 12.06 -16.61
CA LYS A 314 18.23 12.15 -16.98
C LYS A 314 18.61 11.09 -17.98
N ARG A 315 19.51 11.44 -18.90
CA ARG A 315 20.10 10.52 -19.86
C ARG A 315 21.38 9.93 -19.26
N THR A 316 21.58 8.63 -19.42
CA THR A 316 22.77 7.91 -18.98
C THR A 316 23.03 6.72 -19.89
N LYS A 317 24.08 5.93 -19.61
CA LYS A 317 24.46 4.76 -20.41
C LYS A 317 24.25 3.46 -19.66
N MET A 318 23.80 2.43 -20.35
CA MET A 318 23.72 1.06 -19.84
C MET A 318 25.11 0.48 -19.60
N VAL A 319 25.34 -0.06 -18.41
CA VAL A 319 26.59 -0.73 -18.02
C VAL A 319 26.42 -2.24 -18.04
N ASP A 320 25.38 -2.76 -17.36
CA ASP A 320 25.16 -4.21 -17.19
C ASP A 320 23.69 -4.51 -16.83
N ILE A 321 23.36 -5.80 -16.75
CA ILE A 321 22.11 -6.31 -16.17
C ILE A 321 22.48 -7.31 -15.07
N GLU A 322 22.09 -7.01 -13.86
CA GLU A 322 22.18 -7.92 -12.72
C GLU A 322 20.86 -8.69 -12.53
N TRP A 323 20.94 -9.90 -12.02
CA TRP A 323 19.79 -10.74 -11.78
C TRP A 323 19.72 -11.12 -10.31
N TYR A 324 18.68 -10.64 -9.65
CA TYR A 324 18.40 -10.94 -8.24
C TYR A 324 17.35 -12.04 -8.12
N THR A 325 17.47 -12.88 -7.12
CA THR A 325 16.51 -13.94 -6.84
C THR A 325 15.56 -13.53 -5.73
N GLU A 326 14.27 -13.68 -5.98
CA GLU A 326 13.25 -13.55 -4.95
C GLU A 326 13.05 -14.90 -4.25
N GLY A 327 13.45 -14.95 -2.98
CA GLY A 327 13.63 -16.18 -2.25
C GLY A 327 12.42 -17.12 -2.15
N ASN A 328 11.17 -16.67 -2.27
CA ASN A 328 9.99 -17.54 -2.06
C ASN A 328 9.38 -18.12 -3.34
N THR A 329 9.79 -17.63 -4.50
CA THR A 329 9.26 -18.05 -5.80
C THR A 329 10.31 -18.64 -6.72
N GLY A 330 11.58 -18.59 -6.34
CA GLY A 330 12.72 -18.94 -7.21
C GLY A 330 12.85 -18.03 -8.43
N ARG A 331 12.14 -16.89 -8.46
CA ARG A 331 12.11 -15.97 -9.57
C ARG A 331 13.38 -15.14 -9.66
N TYR A 332 13.74 -14.80 -10.88
CA TYR A 332 14.86 -13.95 -11.20
C TYR A 332 14.34 -12.59 -11.67
N THR A 333 14.66 -11.54 -10.92
CA THR A 333 14.31 -10.16 -11.23
C THR A 333 15.50 -9.45 -11.87
N PRO A 334 15.37 -8.95 -13.12
CA PRO A 334 16.42 -8.20 -13.76
C PRO A 334 16.51 -6.77 -13.23
N VAL A 335 17.72 -6.31 -12.97
CA VAL A 335 18.04 -4.94 -12.57
C VAL A 335 19.07 -4.37 -13.55
N ALA A 336 18.71 -3.27 -14.18
CA ALA A 336 19.61 -2.54 -15.06
C ALA A 336 20.63 -1.77 -14.23
N VAL A 337 21.90 -1.96 -14.54
CA VAL A 337 23.01 -1.16 -14.01
C VAL A 337 23.37 -0.10 -15.04
N VAL A 338 23.39 1.16 -14.62
CA VAL A 338 23.68 2.31 -15.48
C VAL A 338 24.83 3.13 -14.92
N GLU A 339 25.44 4.00 -15.74
CA GLU A 339 26.34 5.02 -15.20
C GLU A 339 25.56 5.88 -14.20
N PRO A 340 26.13 6.18 -13.02
CA PRO A 340 25.41 6.85 -11.96
C PRO A 340 24.85 8.21 -12.37
N VAL A 341 23.58 8.45 -12.08
CA VAL A 341 22.93 9.75 -12.20
C VAL A 341 22.43 10.19 -10.83
N VAL A 342 22.44 11.50 -10.57
CA VAL A 342 22.03 12.04 -9.28
C VAL A 342 20.70 12.76 -9.46
N PHE A 343 19.69 12.38 -8.69
CA PHE A 343 18.41 13.07 -8.58
C PHE A 343 18.24 13.55 -7.13
N ASN A 344 18.04 14.84 -6.92
CA ASN A 344 17.85 15.44 -5.59
C ASN A 344 18.82 14.93 -4.51
N GLY A 345 20.09 14.72 -4.88
CA GLY A 345 21.12 14.19 -3.97
C GLY A 345 21.17 12.66 -3.87
N ALA A 346 20.18 11.92 -4.35
CA ALA A 346 20.20 10.47 -4.43
C ALA A 346 20.94 10.00 -5.69
N VAL A 347 21.88 9.05 -5.51
CA VAL A 347 22.57 8.40 -6.62
C VAL A 347 21.69 7.25 -7.12
N CYS A 348 21.42 7.24 -8.42
CA CYS A 348 20.64 6.21 -9.08
C CYS A 348 21.52 5.52 -10.13
N ASP A 349 21.85 4.26 -9.91
CA ASP A 349 22.72 3.43 -10.76
C ASP A 349 22.14 2.02 -10.99
N HIS A 350 21.14 1.60 -10.18
CA HIS A 350 20.46 0.32 -10.28
C HIS A 350 18.96 0.53 -10.44
N ILE A 351 18.39 0.09 -11.55
CA ILE A 351 16.98 0.28 -11.91
C ILE A 351 16.31 -1.07 -12.14
N SER A 352 15.32 -1.40 -11.34
CA SER A 352 14.55 -2.63 -11.53
C SER A 352 13.83 -2.64 -12.86
N LEU A 353 13.94 -3.74 -13.59
CA LEU A 353 13.16 -3.99 -14.79
C LEU A 353 11.92 -4.83 -14.53
N ALA A 354 11.59 -5.02 -13.27
CA ALA A 354 10.42 -5.73 -12.75
C ALA A 354 10.38 -7.23 -13.08
N ASN A 355 10.51 -7.63 -14.34
CA ASN A 355 10.39 -9.04 -14.75
C ASN A 355 11.08 -9.33 -16.10
N TYR A 356 11.13 -10.63 -16.44
CA TYR A 356 11.73 -11.09 -17.69
C TYR A 356 11.04 -10.54 -18.95
N ASP A 357 9.71 -10.46 -18.98
CA ASP A 357 8.96 -9.96 -20.12
C ASP A 357 9.36 -8.52 -20.48
N ARG A 358 9.45 -7.65 -19.47
CA ARG A 358 9.93 -6.28 -19.67
C ARG A 358 11.38 -6.23 -20.14
N PHE A 359 12.26 -7.00 -19.48
CA PHE A 359 13.66 -7.13 -19.88
C PHE A 359 13.78 -7.55 -21.36
N SER A 360 13.07 -8.61 -21.75
CA SER A 360 13.12 -9.14 -23.11
C SER A 360 12.58 -8.17 -24.15
N LYS A 361 11.56 -7.37 -23.82
CA LYS A 361 10.99 -6.36 -24.73
C LYS A 361 11.88 -5.15 -24.93
N LEU A 362 12.63 -4.75 -23.90
CA LEU A 362 13.50 -3.58 -23.96
C LEU A 362 14.75 -3.81 -24.84
N GLN A 363 15.20 -5.06 -25.03
CA GLN A 363 16.36 -5.42 -25.85
C GLN A 363 17.59 -4.55 -25.58
N LEU A 364 17.86 -4.28 -24.30
CA LEU A 364 18.93 -3.38 -23.85
C LEU A 364 20.30 -3.89 -24.25
N ARG A 365 21.20 -2.95 -24.56
CA ARG A 365 22.57 -3.22 -25.01
C ARG A 365 23.57 -2.49 -24.11
N LYS A 366 24.76 -3.03 -23.95
CA LYS A 366 25.85 -2.35 -23.25
C LYS A 366 26.22 -1.05 -23.99
N GLY A 367 26.42 0.04 -23.25
CA GLY A 367 26.73 1.36 -23.80
C GLY A 367 25.55 2.11 -24.42
N GLN A 368 24.37 1.50 -24.50
CA GLN A 368 23.17 2.14 -25.01
C GLN A 368 22.76 3.30 -24.12
N ASP A 369 22.38 4.42 -24.75
CA ASP A 369 21.78 5.52 -24.02
C ASP A 369 20.37 5.17 -23.55
N VAL A 370 20.09 5.49 -22.30
CA VAL A 370 18.79 5.29 -21.67
C VAL A 370 18.35 6.56 -20.96
N ILE A 371 17.06 6.75 -20.86
CA ILE A 371 16.44 7.82 -20.09
C ILE A 371 15.95 7.23 -18.78
N ILE A 372 16.46 7.77 -17.70
CA ILE A 372 15.94 7.47 -16.35
C ILE A 372 14.92 8.53 -16.02
N GLU A 373 13.69 8.12 -15.79
CA GLU A 373 12.63 8.95 -15.25
C GLU A 373 12.60 8.72 -13.74
N TYR A 374 12.90 9.76 -12.99
CA TYR A 374 12.81 9.71 -11.53
C TYR A 374 11.42 10.17 -11.12
N ARG A 375 10.56 9.18 -10.93
CA ARG A 375 9.15 9.42 -10.69
C ARG A 375 8.92 9.63 -9.20
N SER A 376 8.34 10.78 -8.79
CA SER A 376 7.94 11.20 -7.43
C SER A 376 9.05 11.08 -6.37
N ASP A 377 10.28 11.39 -6.79
CA ASP A 377 11.49 11.48 -5.98
C ASP A 377 12.03 10.17 -5.36
N VAL A 378 11.64 9.02 -5.88
CA VAL A 378 12.08 7.74 -5.32
C VAL A 378 12.15 6.57 -6.31
N LEU A 379 11.43 6.58 -7.47
CA LEU A 379 11.54 5.50 -8.46
C LEU A 379 12.23 5.91 -9.74
N ALA A 380 13.29 5.17 -10.02
CA ALA A 380 13.90 5.22 -11.32
C ALA A 380 13.20 4.27 -12.30
N TYR A 381 12.61 4.81 -13.34
CA TYR A 381 12.05 4.07 -14.44
C TYR A 381 12.97 4.23 -15.65
N LEU A 382 13.34 3.13 -16.31
CA LEU A 382 14.25 3.14 -17.43
C LEU A 382 13.52 2.94 -18.75
N THR A 383 13.82 3.80 -19.73
CA THR A 383 13.40 3.63 -21.13
C THR A 383 14.60 3.79 -22.06
N PRO A 384 14.71 3.01 -23.14
CA PRO A 384 15.74 3.21 -24.17
C PRO A 384 15.62 4.62 -24.79
N ALA A 385 16.73 5.32 -24.97
CA ALA A 385 16.76 6.56 -25.74
C ALA A 385 16.77 6.26 -27.24
N SER A 386 16.02 7.04 -28.02
CA SER A 386 15.81 6.82 -29.46
C SER A 386 16.98 7.16 -30.37
N ALA A 387 18.14 7.57 -29.84
CA ALA A 387 19.21 8.18 -30.64
C ALA A 387 20.64 7.69 -30.30
N THR A 388 20.82 6.46 -29.82
CA THR A 388 22.19 5.91 -29.69
C THR A 388 22.61 5.32 -31.04
N PRO A 389 23.73 5.75 -31.64
CA PRO A 389 24.25 5.12 -32.87
C PRO A 389 24.55 3.64 -32.62
N GLU A 390 24.20 2.80 -33.60
CA GLU A 390 24.35 1.34 -33.47
C GLU A 390 25.83 0.92 -33.29
N GLU A 391 26.74 1.71 -33.81
CA GLU A 391 28.20 1.54 -33.72
C GLU A 391 28.75 1.76 -32.30
N GLU A 392 28.00 2.50 -31.43
CA GLU A 392 28.34 2.76 -30.03
C GLU A 392 27.75 1.72 -29.09
N MET A 393 26.85 0.86 -29.55
CA MET A 393 26.17 -0.14 -28.73
C MET A 393 26.89 -1.49 -28.81
N GLY A 394 27.11 -2.10 -27.65
CA GLY A 394 27.58 -3.47 -27.54
C GLY A 394 26.50 -4.52 -27.85
N GLU A 395 26.77 -5.77 -27.44
CA GLU A 395 25.80 -6.86 -27.60
C GLU A 395 24.55 -6.63 -26.73
N VAL A 396 23.44 -7.23 -27.18
CA VAL A 396 22.20 -7.30 -26.38
C VAL A 396 22.43 -8.15 -25.15
N PHE A 397 22.02 -7.67 -23.99
CA PHE A 397 22.11 -8.43 -22.74
C PHE A 397 21.26 -9.70 -22.79
N LYS A 398 21.79 -10.78 -22.29
CA LYS A 398 21.13 -12.09 -22.26
C LYS A 398 20.71 -12.46 -20.84
N ALA A 399 19.58 -13.11 -20.74
CA ALA A 399 19.14 -13.68 -19.47
C ALA A 399 20.01 -14.89 -19.08
N PRO A 400 20.18 -15.17 -17.78
CA PRO A 400 20.84 -16.39 -17.32
C PRO A 400 20.04 -17.62 -17.74
N THR A 401 20.72 -18.69 -18.05
CA THR A 401 20.13 -19.98 -18.41
C THR A 401 20.16 -20.98 -17.27
N THR A 402 21.00 -20.72 -16.26
CA THR A 402 21.20 -21.59 -15.10
C THR A 402 21.11 -20.81 -13.82
N CYS A 403 20.64 -21.48 -12.77
CA CYS A 403 20.53 -20.93 -11.43
C CYS A 403 21.89 -20.68 -10.80
N ILE A 404 22.12 -19.48 -10.23
CA ILE A 404 23.38 -19.09 -9.60
C ILE A 404 23.66 -19.88 -8.30
N SER A 405 22.64 -20.42 -7.63
CA SER A 405 22.78 -21.19 -6.40
C SER A 405 22.98 -22.68 -6.66
N CYS A 406 22.12 -23.31 -7.47
CA CYS A 406 22.11 -24.76 -7.64
C CYS A 406 22.49 -25.23 -9.05
N SER A 407 22.84 -24.33 -9.98
CA SER A 407 23.21 -24.61 -11.39
C SER A 407 22.14 -25.33 -12.22
N SER A 408 20.94 -25.52 -11.69
CA SER A 408 19.82 -26.08 -12.46
C SER A 408 19.40 -25.14 -13.57
N HIS A 409 18.82 -25.69 -14.64
CA HIS A 409 18.27 -24.89 -15.72
C HIS A 409 17.13 -23.98 -15.21
N LEU A 410 17.10 -22.74 -15.70
CA LEU A 410 16.03 -21.79 -15.39
C LEU A 410 14.90 -21.93 -16.42
N GLU A 411 13.67 -21.86 -15.96
CA GLU A 411 12.48 -22.00 -16.81
C GLU A 411 11.62 -20.74 -16.78
N LEU A 412 11.01 -20.44 -17.94
CA LEU A 412 9.99 -19.42 -18.02
C LEU A 412 8.64 -19.99 -17.58
N ASN A 413 7.87 -19.19 -16.85
CA ASN A 413 6.48 -19.55 -16.56
C ASN A 413 5.64 -19.57 -17.85
N GLU A 414 4.43 -20.14 -17.79
CA GLU A 414 3.52 -20.31 -18.95
C GLU A 414 3.24 -19.00 -19.69
N THR A 415 3.23 -17.87 -19.02
CA THR A 415 2.99 -16.55 -19.63
C THR A 415 4.25 -15.94 -20.24
N GLY A 416 5.43 -16.54 -20.05
CA GLY A 416 6.72 -15.98 -20.49
C GLY A 416 7.15 -14.75 -19.68
N SER A 417 6.49 -14.44 -18.57
CA SER A 417 6.73 -13.21 -17.82
C SER A 417 7.88 -13.34 -16.81
N PHE A 418 8.05 -14.51 -16.22
CA PHE A 418 9.03 -14.74 -15.16
C PHE A 418 9.97 -15.88 -15.48
N LEU A 419 11.26 -15.67 -15.24
CA LEU A 419 12.30 -16.69 -15.26
C LEU A 419 12.50 -17.20 -13.85
N SER A 420 12.50 -18.53 -13.63
CA SER A 420 12.54 -19.11 -12.29
C SER A 420 13.38 -20.36 -12.21
N CYS A 421 13.98 -20.61 -11.04
CA CYS A 421 14.54 -21.89 -10.68
C CYS A 421 13.45 -22.79 -10.09
N ILE A 422 13.14 -23.87 -10.79
CA ILE A 422 12.11 -24.84 -10.37
C ILE A 422 12.65 -25.99 -9.51
N ASN A 423 13.96 -26.03 -9.25
CA ASN A 423 14.56 -27.07 -8.43
C ASN A 423 14.11 -26.93 -6.95
N PRO A 424 13.35 -27.89 -6.39
CA PRO A 424 12.88 -27.80 -5.01
C PRO A 424 14.04 -27.89 -3.99
N GLU A 425 15.17 -28.47 -4.38
CA GLU A 425 16.36 -28.59 -3.53
C GLU A 425 17.26 -27.34 -3.60
N CYS A 426 16.87 -26.34 -4.39
CA CYS A 426 17.60 -25.08 -4.46
C CYS A 426 17.55 -24.36 -3.12
N GLU A 427 18.70 -23.98 -2.59
CA GLU A 427 18.82 -23.25 -1.33
C GLU A 427 17.97 -21.96 -1.31
N PHE A 428 18.00 -21.18 -2.40
CA PHE A 428 17.16 -19.99 -2.50
C PHE A 428 15.66 -20.30 -2.38
N ASN A 429 15.20 -21.39 -3.00
CA ASN A 429 13.81 -21.82 -2.91
C ASN A 429 13.44 -22.25 -1.49
N LYS A 430 14.35 -22.92 -0.79
CA LYS A 430 14.16 -23.32 0.62
C LYS A 430 14.11 -22.12 1.54
N ILE A 431 15.05 -21.16 1.40
CA ILE A 431 15.04 -19.90 2.16
C ILE A 431 13.70 -19.18 1.95
N GLY A 432 13.26 -19.11 0.71
CA GLY A 432 12.01 -18.47 0.38
C GLY A 432 10.79 -19.16 0.95
N TYR A 433 10.74 -20.46 0.86
CA TYR A 433 9.66 -21.27 1.41
C TYR A 433 9.49 -21.05 2.93
N LEU A 434 10.59 -21.12 3.68
CA LEU A 434 10.57 -20.88 5.12
C LEU A 434 10.23 -19.42 5.47
N THR A 435 10.76 -18.48 4.72
CA THR A 435 10.46 -17.05 4.91
C THR A 435 8.99 -16.75 4.62
N ASN A 436 8.43 -17.33 3.54
CA ASN A 436 7.02 -17.20 3.20
C ASN A 436 6.11 -17.76 4.31
N TRP A 437 6.42 -18.94 4.82
CA TRP A 437 5.69 -19.54 5.94
C TRP A 437 5.66 -18.58 7.14
N LEU A 438 6.82 -18.11 7.59
CA LEU A 438 6.92 -17.21 8.74
C LEU A 438 6.13 -15.90 8.51
N THR A 439 6.28 -15.30 7.33
CA THR A 439 5.59 -14.05 6.98
C THR A 439 4.08 -14.23 6.93
N LYS A 440 3.59 -15.26 6.23
CA LYS A 440 2.16 -15.51 6.04
C LYS A 440 1.45 -15.96 7.32
N THR A 441 2.17 -16.56 8.26
CA THR A 441 1.66 -16.94 9.59
C THR A 441 1.87 -15.85 10.65
N GLY A 442 2.28 -14.64 10.23
CA GLY A 442 2.37 -13.47 11.09
C GLY A 442 3.56 -13.43 12.05
N VAL A 443 4.63 -14.20 11.78
CA VAL A 443 5.86 -14.13 12.56
C VAL A 443 6.60 -12.83 12.20
N LYS A 444 6.83 -11.98 13.18
CA LYS A 444 7.48 -10.67 13.00
C LYS A 444 8.96 -10.73 13.41
N GLY A 445 9.77 -9.86 12.78
CA GLY A 445 11.18 -9.68 13.17
C GLY A 445 12.16 -10.70 12.59
N ILE A 446 11.72 -11.64 11.75
CA ILE A 446 12.57 -12.61 11.07
C ILE A 446 12.55 -12.31 9.57
N LYS A 447 13.72 -12.07 9.00
CA LYS A 447 13.91 -11.77 7.57
C LYS A 447 14.65 -12.92 6.87
N SER A 448 14.55 -12.97 5.53
CA SER A 448 15.22 -13.99 4.70
C SER A 448 16.71 -14.11 4.96
N GLY A 449 17.42 -13.02 5.19
CA GLY A 449 18.84 -13.04 5.53
C GLY A 449 19.18 -13.75 6.84
N GLN A 450 18.25 -13.84 7.80
CA GLN A 450 18.46 -14.64 9.01
C GLN A 450 18.26 -16.14 8.71
N ILE A 451 17.27 -16.49 7.89
CA ILE A 451 17.07 -17.87 7.43
C ILE A 451 18.27 -18.33 6.59
N ALA A 452 18.78 -17.48 5.68
CA ALA A 452 19.99 -17.77 4.91
C ALA A 452 21.17 -18.11 5.81
N LYS A 453 21.44 -17.30 6.84
CA LYS A 453 22.53 -17.58 7.82
C LYS A 453 22.35 -18.88 8.59
N LEU A 454 21.09 -19.26 8.89
CA LEU A 454 20.81 -20.55 9.52
C LEU A 454 21.09 -21.70 8.55
N MET A 455 20.76 -21.54 7.26
CA MET A 455 21.02 -22.57 6.24
C MET A 455 22.51 -22.71 5.88
N GLU A 456 23.27 -21.61 5.98
CA GLU A 456 24.73 -21.62 5.83
C GLU A 456 25.46 -22.31 7.01
N SER A 457 24.77 -22.58 8.11
CA SER A 457 25.29 -23.27 9.29
C SER A 457 25.07 -24.79 9.21
N ASP A 458 25.63 -25.53 10.16
CA ASP A 458 25.50 -27.00 10.27
C ASP A 458 24.06 -27.42 10.73
N LEU A 459 23.10 -26.49 10.85
CA LEU A 459 21.74 -26.80 11.26
C LEU A 459 20.96 -27.44 10.10
N PRO A 460 20.29 -28.60 10.34
CA PRO A 460 19.42 -29.19 9.34
C PRO A 460 18.15 -28.34 9.19
N LEU A 461 18.08 -27.51 8.16
CA LEU A 461 16.99 -26.56 7.95
C LEU A 461 16.37 -26.74 6.56
N ASP A 462 15.80 -27.90 6.29
CA ASP A 462 15.21 -28.26 4.99
C ASP A 462 13.69 -28.09 4.95
N SER A 463 13.04 -27.97 6.11
CA SER A 463 11.59 -27.97 6.24
C SER A 463 11.09 -27.02 7.34
N ILE A 464 9.78 -26.73 7.34
CA ILE A 464 9.13 -26.02 8.45
C ILE A 464 9.33 -26.79 9.75
N ALA A 465 9.22 -28.13 9.71
CA ALA A 465 9.43 -28.97 10.89
C ALA A 465 10.83 -28.78 11.49
N ASP A 466 11.86 -28.65 10.66
CA ASP A 466 13.22 -28.48 11.14
C ASP A 466 13.43 -27.07 11.76
N LEU A 467 12.77 -26.05 11.19
CA LEU A 467 12.78 -24.71 11.76
C LEU A 467 12.24 -24.67 13.20
N TYR A 468 11.16 -25.39 13.48
CA TYR A 468 10.54 -25.46 14.83
C TYR A 468 11.24 -26.43 15.79
N LYS A 469 12.20 -27.25 15.31
CA LYS A 469 13.06 -28.10 16.16
C LYS A 469 14.33 -27.39 16.62
N THR A 470 14.64 -26.21 16.06
CA THR A 470 15.81 -25.44 16.44
C THR A 470 15.67 -24.93 17.87
N ASP A 471 16.66 -25.18 18.73
CA ASP A 471 16.72 -24.66 20.10
C ASP A 471 17.62 -23.42 20.20
N ILE A 472 17.57 -22.75 21.35
CA ILE A 472 18.35 -21.52 21.60
C ILE A 472 19.86 -21.81 21.56
N ASP A 473 20.30 -22.94 22.08
CA ASP A 473 21.72 -23.29 22.16
C ASP A 473 22.32 -23.48 20.75
N SER A 474 21.59 -24.20 19.90
CA SER A 474 21.93 -24.35 18.47
C SER A 474 21.97 -23.03 17.73
N LEU A 475 20.98 -22.16 17.97
CA LEU A 475 20.92 -20.83 17.35
C LEU A 475 22.13 -19.96 17.75
N THR A 476 22.59 -20.04 18.99
CA THR A 476 23.78 -19.26 19.46
C THR A 476 25.09 -19.66 18.82
N GLN A 477 25.17 -20.85 18.23
CA GLN A 477 26.35 -21.31 17.48
C GLN A 477 26.40 -20.70 16.07
N VAL A 478 25.31 -20.14 15.57
CA VAL A 478 25.25 -19.55 14.23
C VAL A 478 25.93 -18.17 14.21
N PRO A 479 26.85 -17.90 13.28
CA PRO A 479 27.51 -16.60 13.19
C PRO A 479 26.55 -15.45 13.06
N GLY A 480 26.61 -14.49 14.00
CA GLY A 480 25.72 -13.32 14.03
C GLY A 480 24.47 -13.49 14.90
N PHE A 481 24.19 -14.68 15.44
CA PHE A 481 23.16 -14.89 16.46
C PHE A 481 23.78 -14.84 17.85
N LYS A 482 23.71 -13.69 18.51
CA LYS A 482 24.02 -13.57 19.93
C LYS A 482 22.83 -14.06 20.75
N GLU A 483 23.05 -14.36 22.03
CA GLU A 483 22.05 -14.92 22.95
C GLU A 483 20.67 -14.20 22.87
N LYS A 484 20.65 -12.87 22.91
CA LYS A 484 19.41 -12.09 22.79
C LYS A 484 18.73 -12.27 21.42
N ALA A 485 19.50 -12.38 20.33
CA ALA A 485 18.96 -12.59 19.00
C ALA A 485 18.38 -14.01 18.84
N ALA A 486 19.08 -15.02 19.40
CA ALA A 486 18.60 -16.40 19.45
C ALA A 486 17.31 -16.54 20.26
N GLN A 487 17.26 -15.92 21.44
CA GLN A 487 16.03 -15.88 22.28
C GLN A 487 14.86 -15.22 21.55
N ASN A 488 15.08 -14.05 20.93
CA ASN A 488 14.04 -13.35 20.18
C ASN A 488 13.53 -14.18 19.00
N PHE A 489 14.44 -14.81 18.25
CA PHE A 489 14.09 -15.68 17.14
C PHE A 489 13.25 -16.87 17.60
N TYR A 490 13.71 -17.58 18.63
CA TYR A 490 13.00 -18.72 19.22
C TYR A 490 11.60 -18.33 19.70
N GLN A 491 11.49 -17.25 20.47
CA GLN A 491 10.20 -16.75 20.97
C GLN A 491 9.25 -16.36 19.83
N ALA A 492 9.75 -15.75 18.76
CA ALA A 492 8.93 -15.34 17.62
C ALA A 492 8.34 -16.53 16.86
N ILE A 493 9.12 -17.61 16.63
CA ILE A 493 8.63 -18.80 15.95
C ILE A 493 7.67 -19.61 16.83
N HIS A 494 7.98 -19.77 18.13
CA HIS A 494 7.20 -20.58 19.08
C HIS A 494 6.02 -19.85 19.73
N ALA A 495 5.75 -18.59 19.36
CA ALA A 495 4.55 -17.92 19.80
C ALA A 495 3.30 -18.68 19.30
N LYS A 496 2.38 -19.03 20.23
CA LYS A 496 1.14 -19.73 19.88
C LYS A 496 0.35 -19.00 18.81
N LYS A 497 -0.09 -19.72 17.78
CA LYS A 497 -0.81 -19.18 16.63
C LYS A 497 -2.16 -19.85 16.46
N LYS A 498 -3.19 -19.03 16.24
CA LYS A 498 -4.49 -19.48 15.78
C LYS A 498 -4.60 -19.18 14.30
N LEU A 499 -4.68 -20.22 13.48
CA LEU A 499 -4.72 -20.13 12.04
C LEU A 499 -5.96 -20.83 11.50
N PHE A 500 -6.62 -20.27 10.52
CA PHE A 500 -7.61 -21.02 9.77
C PHE A 500 -6.94 -22.03 8.83
N ASP A 501 -7.64 -23.10 8.51
CA ASP A 501 -7.24 -24.14 7.56
C ASP A 501 -6.77 -23.55 6.20
N TYR A 502 -7.46 -22.54 5.66
CA TYR A 502 -7.06 -21.85 4.43
C TYR A 502 -5.77 -21.02 4.59
N GLU A 503 -5.49 -20.51 5.79
CA GLU A 503 -4.24 -19.79 6.08
C GLU A 503 -3.05 -20.74 6.12
N VAL A 504 -3.24 -21.92 6.69
CA VAL A 504 -2.20 -22.96 6.70
C VAL A 504 -1.82 -23.35 5.28
N LEU A 505 -2.77 -23.81 4.47
CA LEU A 505 -2.45 -24.24 3.10
C LEU A 505 -1.94 -23.09 2.23
N GLY A 506 -2.54 -21.90 2.34
CA GLY A 506 -2.12 -20.73 1.58
C GLY A 506 -0.72 -20.20 1.95
N SER A 507 -0.13 -20.67 3.07
CA SER A 507 1.23 -20.34 3.50
C SER A 507 2.30 -21.37 3.06
N LEU A 508 1.89 -22.51 2.49
CA LEU A 508 2.78 -23.59 2.06
C LEU A 508 3.32 -23.42 0.62
N SER A 509 3.28 -22.20 0.10
CA SER A 509 3.84 -21.85 -1.21
C SER A 509 3.36 -22.73 -2.37
N PHE A 510 2.05 -22.96 -2.46
CA PHE A 510 1.45 -23.53 -3.65
C PHE A 510 1.48 -22.50 -4.80
N PRO A 511 1.88 -22.86 -6.02
CA PRO A 511 1.91 -21.92 -7.14
C PRO A 511 0.52 -21.33 -7.41
N ASN A 512 0.43 -19.99 -7.42
CA ASN A 512 -0.81 -19.23 -7.68
C ASN A 512 -1.96 -19.45 -6.68
N MET A 513 -1.68 -20.07 -5.52
CA MET A 513 -2.68 -20.43 -4.51
C MET A 513 -2.33 -19.84 -3.13
N GLY A 514 -2.74 -18.62 -2.88
CA GLY A 514 -2.67 -18.00 -1.56
C GLY A 514 -3.94 -18.24 -0.72
N HIS A 515 -4.03 -17.63 0.45
CA HIS A 515 -5.13 -17.73 1.40
C HIS A 515 -6.52 -17.60 0.73
N ARG A 516 -6.67 -16.68 -0.24
CA ARG A 516 -7.93 -16.42 -0.92
C ARG A 516 -8.42 -17.62 -1.75
N VAL A 517 -7.51 -18.33 -2.42
CA VAL A 517 -7.85 -19.49 -3.26
C VAL A 517 -8.28 -20.64 -2.38
N PHE A 518 -7.55 -20.92 -1.30
CA PHE A 518 -7.90 -21.97 -0.35
C PHE A 518 -9.15 -21.64 0.46
N LYS A 519 -9.44 -20.34 0.72
CA LYS A 519 -10.66 -19.92 1.41
C LYS A 519 -11.93 -20.38 0.68
N GLU A 520 -11.92 -20.40 -0.66
CA GLU A 520 -13.06 -20.93 -1.44
C GLU A 520 -13.21 -22.45 -1.28
N VAL A 521 -12.10 -23.20 -1.10
CA VAL A 521 -12.15 -24.64 -0.80
C VAL A 521 -12.76 -24.88 0.57
N PHE A 522 -12.23 -24.20 1.59
CA PHE A 522 -12.66 -24.37 2.98
C PHE A 522 -13.98 -23.68 3.33
N ARG A 523 -14.63 -23.07 2.37
CA ARG A 523 -16.04 -22.70 2.47
C ARG A 523 -16.96 -23.91 2.30
N GLU A 524 -16.54 -24.87 1.46
CA GLU A 524 -17.34 -26.06 1.10
C GLU A 524 -16.87 -27.31 1.83
N TYR A 525 -15.58 -27.42 2.13
CA TYR A 525 -14.95 -28.62 2.71
C TYR A 525 -14.17 -28.25 3.98
N LYS A 526 -13.87 -29.29 4.80
CA LYS A 526 -12.93 -29.14 5.94
C LYS A 526 -11.56 -29.66 5.57
N LEU A 527 -10.56 -29.36 6.38
CA LEU A 527 -9.19 -29.84 6.18
C LEU A 527 -9.12 -31.40 6.24
N GLU A 528 -9.90 -31.99 7.12
CA GLU A 528 -10.01 -33.45 7.24
C GLU A 528 -10.54 -34.08 5.94
N ASP A 529 -11.52 -33.47 5.28
CA ASP A 529 -12.01 -33.90 3.98
C ASP A 529 -10.89 -33.90 2.95
N LEU A 530 -10.10 -32.85 2.90
CA LEU A 530 -8.97 -32.69 1.99
C LEU A 530 -7.90 -33.76 2.23
N LEU A 531 -7.60 -34.06 3.49
CA LEU A 531 -6.66 -35.11 3.88
C LEU A 531 -7.14 -36.49 3.47
N THR A 532 -8.46 -36.75 3.48
CA THR A 532 -9.01 -38.03 2.99
C THR A 532 -8.90 -38.17 1.46
N TRP A 533 -8.77 -37.05 0.73
CA TRP A 533 -8.62 -37.09 -0.74
C TRP A 533 -7.22 -37.48 -1.17
N THR A 534 -6.27 -37.50 -0.24
CA THR A 534 -4.90 -37.90 -0.51
C THR A 534 -4.72 -39.39 -0.28
N LYS A 535 -4.11 -40.09 -1.22
CA LYS A 535 -3.77 -41.49 -1.09
C LYS A 535 -2.40 -41.58 -0.42
N GLU A 536 -2.38 -42.17 0.80
CA GLU A 536 -1.13 -42.32 1.57
C GLU A 536 -0.36 -40.99 1.79
N SER A 537 -1.10 -39.88 1.86
CA SER A 537 -0.53 -38.49 1.98
C SER A 537 0.42 -38.07 0.84
N ILE A 538 0.40 -38.79 -0.30
CA ILE A 538 1.38 -38.59 -1.40
C ILE A 538 0.72 -38.19 -2.73
N SER A 539 -0.51 -38.63 -3.02
CA SER A 539 -1.19 -38.26 -4.27
C SER A 539 -2.67 -38.02 -4.06
N ILE A 540 -3.25 -37.14 -4.88
CA ILE A 540 -4.69 -36.84 -4.84
C ILE A 540 -5.47 -37.93 -5.58
N ARG A 541 -6.61 -38.31 -5.04
CA ARG A 541 -7.51 -39.28 -5.71
C ARG A 541 -8.20 -38.60 -6.91
N PRO A 542 -8.49 -39.30 -8.00
CA PRO A 542 -9.15 -38.74 -9.17
C PRO A 542 -10.52 -38.08 -8.87
N ASP A 543 -11.26 -38.59 -7.89
CA ASP A 543 -12.52 -37.99 -7.45
C ASP A 543 -12.35 -36.66 -6.73
N ALA A 544 -11.21 -36.45 -6.07
CA ALA A 544 -10.86 -35.19 -5.42
C ALA A 544 -10.54 -34.09 -6.43
N ALA A 545 -9.84 -34.41 -7.51
CA ALA A 545 -9.60 -33.46 -8.60
C ALA A 545 -10.91 -32.93 -9.18
N SER A 546 -11.91 -33.84 -9.38
CA SER A 546 -13.25 -33.46 -9.83
C SER A 546 -13.98 -32.56 -8.85
N LYS A 547 -13.81 -32.74 -7.53
CA LYS A 547 -14.40 -31.89 -6.49
C LYS A 547 -13.76 -30.49 -6.54
N LEU A 548 -12.42 -30.40 -6.66
CA LEU A 548 -11.72 -29.13 -6.76
C LEU A 548 -12.12 -28.34 -8.02
N LEU A 549 -12.29 -29.00 -9.15
CA LEU A 549 -12.76 -28.37 -10.40
C LEU A 549 -14.15 -27.73 -10.28
N ASN A 550 -14.99 -28.19 -9.38
CA ASN A 550 -16.32 -27.64 -9.13
C ASN A 550 -16.27 -26.36 -8.26
N ILE A 551 -15.14 -26.08 -7.60
CA ILE A 551 -14.98 -24.91 -6.76
C ILE A 551 -14.75 -23.67 -7.64
N LYS A 552 -15.40 -22.57 -7.28
CA LYS A 552 -15.28 -21.32 -8.01
C LYS A 552 -13.83 -20.82 -8.02
N GLY A 553 -13.30 -20.61 -9.25
CA GLY A 553 -11.94 -20.13 -9.45
C GLY A 553 -10.88 -21.23 -9.54
N TRP A 554 -11.27 -22.50 -9.37
CA TRP A 554 -10.40 -23.65 -9.55
C TRP A 554 -10.56 -24.23 -10.96
N GLY A 555 -9.59 -23.96 -11.83
CA GLY A 555 -9.48 -24.56 -13.15
C GLY A 555 -8.45 -25.70 -13.17
N ALA A 556 -8.34 -26.38 -14.30
CA ALA A 556 -7.43 -27.51 -14.48
C ALA A 556 -5.97 -27.20 -14.12
N LEU A 557 -5.50 -25.97 -14.40
CA LEU A 557 -4.13 -25.53 -14.09
C LEU A 557 -3.88 -25.47 -12.57
N LEU A 558 -4.84 -24.93 -11.79
CA LEU A 558 -4.70 -24.89 -10.32
C LEU A 558 -4.76 -26.29 -9.72
N VAL A 559 -5.64 -27.16 -10.24
CA VAL A 559 -5.70 -28.55 -9.79
C VAL A 559 -4.39 -29.27 -10.04
N ALA A 560 -3.83 -29.16 -11.25
CA ALA A 560 -2.54 -29.78 -11.59
C ALA A 560 -1.38 -29.23 -10.72
N ALA A 561 -1.35 -27.92 -10.48
CA ALA A 561 -0.36 -27.31 -9.60
C ALA A 561 -0.51 -27.76 -8.14
N PHE A 562 -1.75 -27.93 -7.67
CA PHE A 562 -2.04 -28.50 -6.35
C PHE A 562 -1.57 -29.96 -6.25
N GLU A 563 -1.90 -30.78 -7.22
CA GLU A 563 -1.48 -32.18 -7.29
C GLU A 563 0.05 -32.34 -7.28
N THR A 564 0.75 -31.48 -7.98
CA THR A 564 2.22 -31.50 -8.04
C THR A 564 2.86 -31.05 -6.72
N ARG A 565 2.31 -29.99 -6.09
CA ARG A 565 2.90 -29.37 -4.89
C ARG A 565 2.54 -30.10 -3.59
N PHE A 566 1.33 -30.66 -3.49
CA PHE A 566 0.83 -31.24 -2.24
C PHE A 566 1.76 -32.32 -1.66
N PRO A 567 2.29 -33.29 -2.43
CA PRO A 567 3.21 -34.29 -1.90
C PRO A 567 4.48 -33.69 -1.28
N GLN A 568 4.97 -32.58 -1.83
CA GLN A 568 6.20 -31.91 -1.38
C GLN A 568 6.03 -31.24 -0.01
N VAL A 569 4.80 -30.76 0.29
CA VAL A 569 4.49 -30.04 1.54
C VAL A 569 3.74 -30.90 2.56
N ALA A 570 3.35 -32.10 2.21
CA ALA A 570 2.54 -32.98 3.06
C ALA A 570 3.17 -33.29 4.42
N LYS A 571 4.49 -33.45 4.46
CA LYS A 571 5.23 -33.67 5.70
C LYS A 571 5.17 -32.45 6.63
N ASP A 572 5.35 -31.24 6.09
CA ASP A 572 5.26 -30.00 6.85
C ASP A 572 3.81 -29.76 7.31
N LEU A 573 2.84 -30.00 6.44
CA LEU A 573 1.42 -29.90 6.82
C LEU A 573 1.09 -30.82 8.00
N LEU A 574 1.49 -32.09 7.95
CA LEU A 574 1.27 -33.03 9.04
C LEU A 574 1.93 -32.57 10.35
N TYR A 575 3.17 -32.06 10.26
CA TYR A 575 3.86 -31.50 11.41
C TYR A 575 3.09 -30.31 12.03
N ILE A 576 2.63 -29.36 11.20
CA ILE A 576 1.86 -28.19 11.65
C ILE A 576 0.57 -28.63 12.35
N LEU A 577 -0.14 -29.61 11.81
CA LEU A 577 -1.40 -30.09 12.38
C LEU A 577 -1.24 -30.80 13.73
N THR A 578 -0.05 -31.28 14.04
CA THR A 578 0.23 -32.02 15.27
C THR A 578 1.06 -31.23 16.28
N HIS A 579 1.59 -30.07 15.89
CA HIS A 579 2.47 -29.29 16.76
C HIS A 579 1.67 -28.37 17.72
N PRO A 580 2.02 -28.33 19.03
CA PRO A 580 1.24 -27.65 20.06
C PRO A 580 1.22 -26.11 19.93
N ASP A 581 2.09 -25.51 19.16
CA ASP A 581 2.13 -24.06 18.93
C ASP A 581 1.03 -23.61 17.95
N PHE A 582 0.37 -24.55 17.25
CA PHE A 582 -0.67 -24.25 16.27
C PHE A 582 -2.04 -24.73 16.73
N GLU A 583 -3.00 -23.81 16.78
CA GLU A 583 -4.44 -24.09 16.93
C GLU A 583 -5.08 -23.85 15.55
N ILE A 584 -5.46 -24.94 14.86
CA ILE A 584 -6.04 -24.84 13.52
C ILE A 584 -7.57 -24.79 13.65
N LEU A 585 -8.14 -23.72 13.11
CA LEU A 585 -9.57 -23.45 13.09
C LEU A 585 -10.17 -23.84 11.75
N SER A 586 -11.33 -24.49 11.78
CA SER A 586 -12.10 -24.77 10.56
C SER A 586 -12.81 -23.50 10.10
N TYR A 587 -12.48 -23.03 8.89
CA TYR A 587 -13.18 -21.87 8.30
C TYR A 587 -14.64 -22.22 8.02
N LYS A 588 -14.93 -23.44 7.55
CA LYS A 588 -16.30 -23.92 7.32
C LYS A 588 -17.16 -23.83 8.58
N ASP A 589 -16.62 -24.25 9.72
CA ASP A 589 -17.36 -24.23 10.98
C ASP A 589 -17.51 -22.81 11.57
N SER A 590 -16.69 -21.86 11.12
CA SER A 590 -16.82 -20.45 11.49
C SER A 590 -17.95 -19.72 10.75
N ILE A 591 -18.50 -20.33 9.70
CA ILE A 591 -19.61 -19.80 8.92
C ILE A 591 -20.91 -20.26 9.57
N VAL A 592 -21.62 -19.35 10.21
CA VAL A 592 -22.96 -19.65 10.79
C VAL A 592 -23.97 -19.66 9.65
N VAL A 593 -24.38 -20.85 9.21
CA VAL A 593 -25.45 -21.02 8.21
C VAL A 593 -26.71 -21.42 8.94
N ASP A 594 -27.70 -20.53 8.98
CA ASP A 594 -29.06 -20.89 9.38
C ASP A 594 -29.69 -21.70 8.22
N PRO A 595 -30.10 -22.97 8.44
CA PRO A 595 -30.66 -23.82 7.37
C PRO A 595 -31.91 -23.23 6.71
N ASP A 596 -32.65 -22.39 7.42
CA ASP A 596 -33.90 -21.78 6.95
C ASP A 596 -33.66 -20.42 6.30
N LYS A 597 -32.41 -19.93 6.26
CA LYS A 597 -32.04 -18.61 5.75
C LYS A 597 -31.67 -18.64 4.28
N GLN A 598 -32.26 -17.76 3.49
CA GLN A 598 -31.90 -17.63 2.07
C GLN A 598 -30.51 -16.99 1.95
N LEU A 599 -29.57 -17.71 1.33
CA LEU A 599 -28.21 -17.21 1.09
C LEU A 599 -28.17 -16.26 -0.11
N HIS A 600 -27.56 -15.11 0.07
CA HIS A 600 -27.46 -14.06 -0.93
C HIS A 600 -26.05 -13.88 -1.47
N THR A 601 -25.95 -13.49 -2.74
CA THR A 601 -24.69 -13.04 -3.36
C THR A 601 -24.66 -11.51 -3.37
N ILE A 602 -23.67 -10.92 -2.70
CA ILE A 602 -23.57 -9.49 -2.45
C ILE A 602 -22.30 -8.94 -3.12
N VAL A 603 -22.41 -7.79 -3.74
CA VAL A 603 -21.30 -7.10 -4.40
C VAL A 603 -21.14 -5.70 -3.81
N PHE A 604 -19.95 -5.40 -3.30
CA PHE A 604 -19.61 -4.04 -2.91
C PHE A 604 -19.08 -3.23 -4.10
N THR A 605 -19.48 -1.97 -4.21
CA THR A 605 -18.97 -1.05 -5.22
C THR A 605 -18.80 0.36 -4.65
N GLY A 606 -17.70 1.02 -5.04
CA GLY A 606 -17.40 2.39 -4.62
C GLY A 606 -16.79 2.50 -3.20
N PHE A 607 -16.73 1.41 -2.43
CA PHE A 607 -16.12 1.37 -1.10
C PHE A 607 -15.74 -0.06 -0.72
N ARG A 608 -14.97 -0.18 0.37
CA ARG A 608 -14.68 -1.46 1.04
C ARG A 608 -15.03 -1.32 2.51
N ASP A 609 -15.57 -2.41 3.04
CA ASP A 609 -15.86 -2.56 4.45
C ASP A 609 -15.54 -4.01 4.81
N ALA A 610 -14.34 -4.21 5.37
CA ALA A 610 -13.83 -5.55 5.68
C ALA A 610 -14.62 -6.20 6.81
N ASP A 611 -15.08 -5.42 7.78
CA ASP A 611 -15.85 -5.92 8.92
C ASP A 611 -17.26 -6.31 8.50
N LEU A 612 -17.93 -5.46 7.72
CA LEU A 612 -19.24 -5.77 7.14
C LEU A 612 -19.16 -6.99 6.19
N GLN A 613 -18.09 -7.07 5.38
CA GLN A 613 -17.85 -8.24 4.55
C GLN A 613 -17.67 -9.51 5.38
N LYS A 614 -16.85 -9.44 6.44
CA LYS A 614 -16.62 -10.54 7.37
C LYS A 614 -17.90 -10.99 8.07
N GLN A 615 -18.72 -10.04 8.48
CA GLN A 615 -20.01 -10.28 9.11
C GLN A 615 -20.98 -11.00 8.15
N LEU A 616 -21.10 -10.52 6.91
CA LEU A 616 -21.93 -11.16 5.88
C LEU A 616 -21.44 -12.56 5.52
N GLU A 617 -20.11 -12.75 5.36
CA GLU A 617 -19.52 -14.04 5.11
C GLU A 617 -19.70 -15.02 6.29
N GLY A 618 -19.62 -14.50 7.53
CA GLY A 618 -19.90 -15.27 8.75
C GLY A 618 -21.36 -15.73 8.86
N LEU A 619 -22.30 -15.01 8.26
CA LEU A 619 -23.71 -15.38 8.12
C LEU A 619 -23.97 -16.33 6.92
N GLY A 620 -22.93 -16.75 6.21
CA GLY A 620 -23.01 -17.66 5.07
C GLY A 620 -23.22 -16.98 3.71
N HIS A 621 -23.44 -15.66 3.66
CA HIS A 621 -23.64 -14.96 2.39
C HIS A 621 -22.35 -14.91 1.58
N LYS A 622 -22.49 -14.84 0.24
CA LYS A 622 -21.35 -14.80 -0.66
C LYS A 622 -21.02 -13.36 -1.09
N VAL A 623 -19.87 -12.84 -0.70
CA VAL A 623 -19.39 -11.53 -1.16
C VAL A 623 -18.50 -11.74 -2.39
N THR A 624 -18.83 -11.07 -3.51
CA THR A 624 -18.11 -11.20 -4.78
C THR A 624 -17.69 -9.85 -5.36
N SER A 625 -16.67 -9.89 -6.22
CA SER A 625 -16.13 -8.66 -6.82
C SER A 625 -16.86 -8.19 -8.09
N GLY A 626 -17.71 -9.02 -8.69
CA GLY A 626 -18.37 -8.75 -9.98
C GLY A 626 -19.89 -8.93 -9.92
N VAL A 627 -20.64 -8.05 -10.58
CA VAL A 627 -22.10 -8.13 -10.71
C VAL A 627 -22.45 -9.13 -11.80
N THR A 628 -23.33 -10.09 -11.47
CA THR A 628 -23.84 -11.14 -12.37
C THR A 628 -25.34 -11.30 -12.15
N VAL A 629 -26.02 -12.07 -13.00
CA VAL A 629 -27.44 -12.40 -12.84
C VAL A 629 -27.78 -13.13 -11.51
N LYS A 630 -26.74 -13.67 -10.83
CA LYS A 630 -26.87 -14.32 -9.52
C LYS A 630 -26.65 -13.37 -8.35
N THR A 631 -26.34 -12.09 -8.60
CA THR A 631 -26.14 -11.08 -7.55
C THR A 631 -27.49 -10.69 -6.98
N SER A 632 -27.63 -10.79 -5.66
CA SER A 632 -28.86 -10.41 -4.95
C SER A 632 -28.87 -8.92 -4.61
N TYR A 633 -27.73 -8.39 -4.14
CA TYR A 633 -27.61 -7.00 -3.73
C TYR A 633 -26.28 -6.39 -4.21
N VAL A 634 -26.35 -5.14 -4.61
CA VAL A 634 -25.15 -4.31 -4.81
C VAL A 634 -25.12 -3.24 -3.72
N VAL A 635 -24.08 -3.29 -2.89
CA VAL A 635 -23.91 -2.38 -1.75
C VAL A 635 -23.01 -1.23 -2.13
N THR A 636 -23.50 0.00 -1.93
CA THR A 636 -22.77 1.21 -2.26
C THR A 636 -23.10 2.35 -1.30
N LYS A 637 -22.15 3.27 -1.10
CA LYS A 637 -22.40 4.55 -0.41
C LYS A 637 -22.94 5.63 -1.35
N ASP A 638 -22.87 5.41 -2.67
CA ASP A 638 -23.31 6.33 -3.72
C ASP A 638 -24.15 5.58 -4.77
N PRO A 639 -25.49 5.47 -4.58
CA PRO A 639 -26.38 4.76 -5.50
C PRO A 639 -26.45 5.38 -6.90
N GLU A 640 -26.19 6.70 -7.01
CA GLU A 640 -26.18 7.43 -8.28
C GLU A 640 -24.79 7.47 -8.94
N GLY A 641 -23.82 6.81 -8.35
CA GLY A 641 -22.47 6.70 -8.88
C GLY A 641 -22.40 6.07 -10.26
N ARG A 642 -21.37 6.41 -11.05
CA ARG A 642 -21.20 5.96 -12.45
C ARG A 642 -20.35 4.68 -12.58
N SER A 643 -20.21 3.86 -11.53
CA SER A 643 -19.41 2.64 -11.64
C SER A 643 -20.01 1.63 -12.62
N SER A 644 -19.15 0.91 -13.35
CA SER A 644 -19.60 -0.16 -14.26
C SER A 644 -20.45 -1.23 -13.57
N LYS A 645 -20.23 -1.44 -12.27
CA LYS A 645 -21.01 -2.37 -11.46
C LYS A 645 -22.43 -1.84 -11.18
N LEU A 646 -22.58 -0.54 -10.89
CA LEU A 646 -23.89 0.08 -10.69
C LEU A 646 -24.69 0.10 -12.01
N LYS A 647 -24.02 0.44 -13.12
CA LYS A 647 -24.65 0.37 -14.44
C LYS A 647 -25.18 -1.05 -14.71
N LYS A 648 -24.33 -2.06 -14.48
CA LYS A 648 -24.71 -3.46 -14.67
C LYS A 648 -25.78 -3.94 -13.69
N ALA A 649 -25.80 -3.44 -12.46
CA ALA A 649 -26.85 -3.73 -11.48
C ALA A 649 -28.20 -3.16 -11.94
N LYS A 650 -28.23 -1.90 -12.43
CA LYS A 650 -29.43 -1.27 -13.00
C LYS A 650 -29.92 -2.03 -14.25
N GLU A 651 -29.02 -2.46 -15.16
CA GLU A 651 -29.34 -3.27 -16.34
C GLU A 651 -29.94 -4.64 -15.98
N LEU A 652 -29.50 -5.26 -14.89
CA LEU A 652 -29.96 -6.56 -14.43
C LEU A 652 -31.08 -6.49 -13.39
N ASN A 653 -31.64 -5.30 -13.11
CA ASN A 653 -32.65 -5.04 -12.07
C ASN A 653 -32.26 -5.58 -10.68
N ILE A 654 -30.98 -5.52 -10.33
CA ILE A 654 -30.47 -5.95 -9.02
C ILE A 654 -30.63 -4.80 -8.04
N GLN A 655 -31.10 -5.11 -6.84
CA GLN A 655 -31.32 -4.12 -5.79
C GLN A 655 -30.00 -3.51 -5.34
N ILE A 656 -29.94 -2.16 -5.36
CA ILE A 656 -28.82 -1.36 -4.90
C ILE A 656 -29.18 -0.82 -3.52
N ILE A 657 -28.34 -1.10 -2.52
CA ILE A 657 -28.58 -0.75 -1.11
C ILE A 657 -27.35 -0.08 -0.49
N SER A 658 -27.56 0.69 0.56
CA SER A 658 -26.50 1.32 1.33
C SER A 658 -25.92 0.36 2.40
N PRO A 659 -24.73 0.61 2.95
CA PRO A 659 -24.18 -0.16 4.08
C PRO A 659 -25.10 -0.13 5.32
N ALA A 660 -25.77 0.99 5.58
CA ALA A 660 -26.71 1.12 6.68
C ALA A 660 -27.94 0.21 6.50
N GLU A 661 -28.44 0.11 5.28
CA GLU A 661 -29.54 -0.83 4.95
C GLU A 661 -29.10 -2.29 5.10
N VAL A 662 -27.86 -2.64 4.74
CA VAL A 662 -27.30 -3.98 4.98
C VAL A 662 -27.29 -4.30 6.49
N LEU A 663 -26.80 -3.39 7.33
CA LEU A 663 -26.79 -3.57 8.78
C LEU A 663 -28.21 -3.72 9.35
N ASN A 664 -29.17 -2.96 8.81
CA ASN A 664 -30.56 -3.11 9.19
C ASN A 664 -31.14 -4.46 8.77
N LEU A 665 -30.85 -4.93 7.55
CA LEU A 665 -31.28 -6.26 7.07
C LEU A 665 -30.66 -7.38 7.91
N ILE A 666 -29.42 -7.25 8.34
CA ILE A 666 -28.77 -8.19 9.28
C ILE A 666 -29.49 -8.15 10.64
N SER A 667 -29.75 -6.97 11.19
CA SER A 667 -30.40 -6.81 12.51
C SER A 667 -31.84 -7.30 12.54
N THR A 668 -32.51 -7.28 11.39
CA THR A 668 -33.89 -7.79 11.21
C THR A 668 -33.94 -9.23 10.76
N ASN A 669 -32.79 -9.90 10.73
CA ASN A 669 -32.65 -11.33 10.34
C ASN A 669 -33.11 -11.66 8.89
N ILE A 670 -33.03 -10.68 7.99
CA ILE A 670 -33.31 -10.84 6.56
C ILE A 670 -32.03 -11.25 5.80
N LEU A 671 -30.88 -10.69 6.21
CA LEU A 671 -29.54 -11.08 5.76
C LEU A 671 -28.76 -11.75 6.84
#